data_9264d85668a835038ad8031fb831c6cd
#
_entry.id   9264d85668a835038ad8031fb831c6cd
#
_cell.length_a   1.000
_cell.length_b   1.000
_cell.length_c   1.000
_cell.angle_alpha   90.00
_cell.angle_beta   90.00
_cell.angle_gamma   90.00
#
_symmetry.space_group_name_H-M   'P 1'
#
loop_
_entity.id
_entity.type
_entity.pdbx_description
1 polymer ?
#
loop_
_entity_poly.entity_id
_entity_poly.type
_entity_poly.pdbx_seq_one_letter_code
_entity_poly.pdbx_strand_id
1 'polypeptide(L)'
;MKRLEIKEIIQLIESEKHFEAIASDGSFTIKVNQYLPYCCSAIHDGSNLRPDLKTKIEYDEYSRWYEEDPSTGDFIASMPITLTGHDSRFEYDLNRRPEECILETAWGKNVWKKKLTPKDQQKSLQKHANYFKVTHALISKLEELFGGCIVYDVHSYNHERWDRKVPLFNIGVERLDMKRFGSVIEHWRSELETIKLENIENVSAVNDVFYGRGYNLEYISDNFKNTLVLATEIKKVYCNELTGDDYPNIIKSLQQQLKIRILNNANFFSQNNSNWKHNLKSKLLDKTMESSILKVDKELYQLLKNFELLAFVNPNNNIQEKKRFFKNQGSELPKFKYNPIRINPFELKQKLSKLRVQDISDVSIRNMYESVINSYFDKIDLLSSLNTPKFLYNSLRYFGRPSKRDIQNAHYFLHLPEVSGEPKRSPSLGVDEAMISFKEGLEMYGFESKIEKSNRVIAQVMVLNAKKTILFNPTAKFTRGQINALVEHEIGVHMVTTMNSNAQKLHLFNLGLPVNTMTQEGLAILAEYLSGNISMKRLKKLAYRVIVVDMMCSGADFIECYNFLVNDNNLDQDDAFSVVTRIFRGGGFTKDYLYLSGFVKILRMWENDQDLEPLLVGKTSLEFHSVISEMIHREMVQKPIYVTNSFKNPELNKNEEIYKYILSGMK
;
A
#
# COMPACT_ATOMS: atom_id res chain seq x y z
N MET A 1 -5.98 8.90 -23.59
CA MET A 1 -6.89 10.02 -23.23
C MET A 1 -7.44 10.62 -24.50
N LYS A 2 -8.75 10.99 -24.53
CA LYS A 2 -9.39 11.60 -25.70
C LYS A 2 -9.08 13.09 -25.76
N ARG A 3 -8.93 13.64 -26.98
CA ARG A 3 -8.94 15.08 -27.20
C ARG A 3 -10.35 15.53 -27.51
N LEU A 4 -10.85 16.53 -26.80
CA LEU A 4 -12.22 17.04 -26.93
C LEU A 4 -12.21 18.56 -27.15
N GLU A 5 -13.18 19.04 -27.93
CA GLU A 5 -13.42 20.46 -28.07
C GLU A 5 -13.96 21.06 -26.76
N ILE A 6 -13.68 22.34 -26.52
CA ILE A 6 -14.09 23.02 -25.28
C ILE A 6 -15.61 22.95 -25.08
N LYS A 7 -16.38 23.06 -26.14
CA LYS A 7 -17.86 22.93 -26.08
C LYS A 7 -18.28 21.53 -25.64
N GLU A 8 -17.60 20.48 -26.11
CA GLU A 8 -17.91 19.11 -25.74
C GLU A 8 -17.55 18.87 -24.25
N ILE A 9 -16.42 19.41 -23.78
CA ILE A 9 -16.02 19.33 -22.35
C ILE A 9 -17.10 19.99 -21.49
N ILE A 10 -17.55 21.20 -21.84
CA ILE A 10 -18.59 21.91 -21.09
C ILE A 10 -19.90 21.12 -21.09
N GLN A 11 -20.33 20.55 -22.22
CA GLN A 11 -21.54 19.71 -22.29
C GLN A 11 -21.45 18.46 -21.40
N LEU A 12 -20.24 17.83 -21.30
CA LEU A 12 -20.04 16.71 -20.41
C LEU A 12 -20.18 17.13 -18.95
N ILE A 13 -19.65 18.29 -18.58
CA ILE A 13 -19.77 18.86 -17.23
C ILE A 13 -21.24 19.15 -16.90
N GLU A 14 -21.94 19.86 -17.77
CA GLU A 14 -23.35 20.23 -17.59
C GLU A 14 -24.26 19.01 -17.46
N SER A 15 -23.95 17.94 -18.22
CA SER A 15 -24.69 16.67 -18.16
C SER A 15 -24.18 15.67 -17.11
N GLU A 16 -23.34 16.11 -16.20
CA GLU A 16 -22.80 15.30 -15.07
C GLU A 16 -22.13 13.98 -15.51
N LYS A 17 -21.50 13.98 -16.69
CA LYS A 17 -20.78 12.80 -17.17
C LYS A 17 -19.43 12.68 -16.50
N HIS A 18 -19.03 11.43 -16.22
CA HIS A 18 -17.68 11.11 -15.80
C HIS A 18 -16.78 10.99 -17.04
N PHE A 19 -15.65 11.70 -17.04
CA PHE A 19 -14.75 11.72 -18.20
C PHE A 19 -13.34 12.16 -17.80
N GLU A 20 -12.41 11.86 -18.69
CA GLU A 20 -11.05 12.37 -18.67
C GLU A 20 -10.67 12.76 -20.10
N ALA A 21 -10.25 14.00 -20.29
CA ALA A 21 -9.97 14.54 -21.60
C ALA A 21 -8.83 15.57 -21.59
N ILE A 22 -8.11 15.64 -22.72
CA ILE A 22 -7.22 16.75 -23.05
C ILE A 22 -8.00 17.73 -23.91
N ALA A 23 -7.91 19.03 -23.65
CA ALA A 23 -8.43 20.05 -24.56
C ALA A 23 -7.90 19.84 -25.99
N SER A 24 -8.70 20.07 -27.03
CA SER A 24 -8.32 19.82 -28.42
C SER A 24 -7.05 20.54 -28.85
N ASP A 25 -6.80 21.72 -28.26
CA ASP A 25 -5.58 22.53 -28.46
C ASP A 25 -4.37 22.03 -27.63
N GLY A 26 -4.54 21.01 -26.80
CA GLY A 26 -3.51 20.38 -25.98
C GLY A 26 -3.12 21.15 -24.72
N SER A 27 -3.80 22.27 -24.41
CA SER A 27 -3.40 23.24 -23.38
C SER A 27 -3.56 22.73 -21.93
N PHE A 28 -4.51 21.88 -21.65
CA PHE A 28 -4.75 21.31 -20.32
C PHE A 28 -5.47 19.96 -20.36
N THR A 29 -5.39 19.25 -19.26
CA THR A 29 -6.21 18.05 -18.98
C THR A 29 -7.26 18.40 -17.94
N ILE A 30 -8.47 17.88 -18.15
CA ILE A 30 -9.53 17.84 -17.14
C ILE A 30 -9.91 16.38 -16.87
N LYS A 31 -9.99 16.02 -15.58
CA LYS A 31 -10.53 14.74 -15.10
C LYS A 31 -11.72 14.99 -14.19
N VAL A 32 -12.84 14.32 -14.46
CA VAL A 32 -14.03 14.30 -13.60
C VAL A 32 -14.49 12.84 -13.48
N ASN A 33 -13.92 12.13 -12.52
CA ASN A 33 -14.27 10.73 -12.26
C ASN A 33 -15.49 10.60 -11.35
N GLN A 34 -15.77 11.62 -10.55
CA GLN A 34 -16.94 11.72 -9.69
C GLN A 34 -17.16 13.20 -9.34
N TYR A 35 -18.42 13.67 -9.33
CA TYR A 35 -18.75 15.01 -8.84
C TYR A 35 -18.71 15.01 -7.31
N LEU A 36 -17.94 15.95 -6.75
CA LEU A 36 -17.68 16.08 -5.32
C LEU A 36 -17.54 17.57 -4.95
N PRO A 37 -17.74 17.97 -3.68
CA PRO A 37 -17.70 19.38 -3.27
C PRO A 37 -16.27 19.95 -3.24
N TYR A 38 -15.39 19.44 -4.06
CA TYR A 38 -14.02 19.95 -4.23
C TYR A 38 -13.41 19.56 -5.57
N CYS A 39 -12.43 20.34 -6.01
CA CYS A 39 -11.55 20.00 -7.12
C CYS A 39 -10.12 20.47 -6.83
N CYS A 40 -9.17 20.03 -7.66
CA CYS A 40 -7.77 20.42 -7.56
C CYS A 40 -7.30 21.00 -8.89
N SER A 41 -6.41 21.99 -8.84
CA SER A 41 -5.76 22.58 -10.01
C SER A 41 -4.24 22.67 -9.85
N ALA A 42 -3.53 22.48 -10.95
CA ALA A 42 -2.09 22.68 -11.09
C ALA A 42 -1.84 23.41 -12.40
N ILE A 43 -1.99 24.74 -12.36
CA ILE A 43 -2.05 25.55 -13.57
C ILE A 43 -0.70 25.81 -14.22
N HIS A 44 0.41 25.65 -13.49
CA HIS A 44 1.77 25.88 -13.94
C HIS A 44 2.65 24.62 -14.02
N ASP A 45 2.04 23.43 -13.94
CA ASP A 45 2.76 22.15 -14.04
C ASP A 45 3.43 21.95 -15.40
N GLY A 46 2.83 22.52 -16.45
CA GLY A 46 3.24 22.31 -17.82
C GLY A 46 4.42 23.16 -18.30
N SER A 47 5.17 22.58 -19.25
CA SER A 47 6.33 23.21 -19.90
C SER A 47 6.20 23.28 -21.42
N ASN A 48 5.03 22.88 -21.98
CA ASN A 48 4.83 22.89 -23.42
C ASN A 48 4.84 24.32 -23.98
N LEU A 49 5.52 24.47 -25.10
CA LEU A 49 5.52 25.71 -25.87
C LEU A 49 5.21 25.39 -27.32
N ARG A 50 4.29 26.14 -27.94
CA ARG A 50 3.97 25.96 -29.34
C ARG A 50 5.21 26.03 -30.23
N PRO A 51 5.30 25.21 -31.30
CA PRO A 51 6.47 25.19 -32.18
C PRO A 51 6.83 26.55 -32.78
N ASP A 52 5.81 27.37 -33.10
CA ASP A 52 6.00 28.73 -33.66
C ASP A 52 6.56 29.75 -32.66
N LEU A 53 6.48 29.45 -31.35
CA LEU A 53 7.04 30.28 -30.27
C LEU A 53 8.43 29.83 -29.82
N LYS A 54 8.79 28.55 -29.99
CA LYS A 54 10.09 28.01 -29.57
C LYS A 54 11.29 28.77 -30.14
N THR A 55 11.18 29.31 -31.34
CA THR A 55 12.24 30.10 -31.98
C THR A 55 12.24 31.58 -31.57
N LYS A 56 11.14 32.05 -30.97
CA LYS A 56 10.93 33.44 -30.59
C LYS A 56 11.25 33.71 -29.12
N ILE A 57 11.27 32.70 -28.28
CA ILE A 57 11.53 32.85 -26.86
C ILE A 57 13.02 33.07 -26.58
N GLU A 58 13.33 33.95 -25.60
CA GLU A 58 14.69 34.23 -25.13
C GLU A 58 15.14 33.24 -24.04
N TYR A 59 14.19 32.78 -23.24
CA TYR A 59 14.44 31.80 -22.16
C TYR A 59 14.76 30.42 -22.73
N ASP A 60 15.87 29.83 -22.27
CA ASP A 60 16.19 28.42 -22.52
C ASP A 60 15.25 27.50 -21.72
N GLU A 61 15.36 26.19 -21.97
CA GLU A 61 14.47 25.19 -21.37
C GLU A 61 14.62 25.10 -19.84
N TYR A 62 15.87 25.16 -19.34
CA TYR A 62 16.13 25.16 -17.91
C TYR A 62 15.60 26.42 -17.22
N SER A 63 15.85 27.60 -17.78
CA SER A 63 15.35 28.86 -17.21
C SER A 63 13.81 28.91 -17.14
N ARG A 64 13.14 28.30 -18.10
CA ARG A 64 11.68 28.16 -18.03
C ARG A 64 11.25 27.17 -16.95
N TRP A 65 11.84 25.96 -16.96
CA TRP A 65 11.59 24.94 -15.94
C TRP A 65 11.78 25.48 -14.52
N TYR A 66 12.80 26.28 -14.31
CA TYR A 66 13.08 26.89 -13.02
C TYR A 66 11.91 27.73 -12.49
N GLU A 67 11.20 28.45 -13.36
CA GLU A 67 10.07 29.31 -13.00
C GLU A 67 8.68 28.62 -13.16
N GLU A 68 8.62 27.47 -13.79
CA GLU A 68 7.44 26.61 -13.84
C GLU A 68 7.31 25.80 -12.54
N ASP A 69 6.15 25.14 -12.33
CA ASP A 69 5.85 24.40 -11.12
C ASP A 69 5.81 22.86 -11.38
N PRO A 70 6.93 22.24 -11.80
CA PRO A 70 6.96 20.84 -12.19
C PRO A 70 6.47 19.93 -11.06
N SER A 71 5.84 18.80 -11.41
CA SER A 71 5.28 17.79 -10.51
C SER A 71 4.07 18.23 -9.67
N THR A 72 3.58 19.44 -9.78
CA THR A 72 2.37 19.88 -9.06
C THR A 72 1.12 19.13 -9.54
N GLY A 73 1.04 18.81 -10.83
CA GLY A 73 0.01 17.92 -11.39
C GLY A 73 0.06 16.51 -10.80
N ASP A 74 1.26 15.97 -10.57
CA ASP A 74 1.44 14.67 -9.94
C ASP A 74 0.94 14.65 -8.50
N PHE A 75 1.11 15.76 -7.75
CA PHE A 75 0.66 15.85 -6.35
C PHE A 75 -0.86 15.73 -6.21
N ILE A 76 -1.61 16.14 -7.22
CA ILE A 76 -3.08 16.07 -7.23
C ILE A 76 -3.65 14.93 -8.08
N ALA A 77 -2.82 14.15 -8.78
CA ALA A 77 -3.25 13.12 -9.73
C ALA A 77 -4.20 12.07 -9.15
N SER A 78 -4.12 11.80 -7.84
CA SER A 78 -5.02 10.87 -7.13
C SER A 78 -6.44 11.41 -6.90
N MET A 79 -6.69 12.72 -7.11
CA MET A 79 -7.98 13.34 -6.81
C MET A 79 -8.99 13.09 -7.92
N PRO A 80 -10.30 12.94 -7.60
CA PRO A 80 -11.36 12.64 -8.58
C PRO A 80 -11.63 13.75 -9.59
N ILE A 81 -11.40 15.00 -9.23
CA ILE A 81 -11.58 16.16 -10.11
C ILE A 81 -10.28 16.96 -10.15
N THR A 82 -9.65 17.01 -11.32
CA THR A 82 -8.41 17.76 -11.52
C THR A 82 -8.40 18.56 -12.81
N LEU A 83 -7.78 19.74 -12.76
CA LEU A 83 -7.40 20.54 -13.94
C LEU A 83 -5.90 20.74 -13.92
N THR A 84 -5.19 20.26 -14.93
CA THR A 84 -3.73 20.36 -15.01
C THR A 84 -3.33 21.08 -16.29
N GLY A 85 -2.65 22.20 -16.16
CA GLY A 85 -2.09 22.97 -17.28
C GLY A 85 -0.91 22.21 -17.91
N HIS A 86 -0.85 22.20 -19.25
CA HIS A 86 0.25 21.59 -19.98
C HIS A 86 1.20 22.60 -20.61
N ASP A 87 0.70 23.80 -20.87
CA ASP A 87 1.49 24.84 -21.51
C ASP A 87 2.36 25.57 -20.49
N SER A 88 3.54 25.98 -20.93
CA SER A 88 4.43 26.83 -20.19
C SER A 88 3.78 28.18 -19.85
N ARG A 89 3.92 28.62 -18.60
CA ARG A 89 3.47 29.96 -18.18
C ARG A 89 4.11 31.11 -19.01
N PHE A 90 5.17 30.83 -19.76
CA PHE A 90 5.78 31.77 -20.67
C PHE A 90 5.03 31.92 -21.98
N GLU A 91 4.18 30.96 -22.39
CA GLU A 91 3.29 31.12 -23.55
C GLU A 91 2.10 32.03 -23.18
N TYR A 92 1.50 31.81 -22.03
CA TYR A 92 0.50 32.63 -21.36
C TYR A 92 0.41 32.16 -19.90
N ASP A 93 0.33 33.11 -19.00
CA ASP A 93 0.29 32.80 -17.55
C ASP A 93 -1.18 32.80 -17.07
N LEU A 94 -1.68 31.60 -16.67
CA LEU A 94 -3.03 31.44 -16.12
C LEU A 94 -3.23 32.16 -14.77
N ASN A 95 -2.14 32.57 -14.14
CA ASN A 95 -2.17 33.35 -12.90
C ASN A 95 -2.10 34.87 -13.14
N ARG A 96 -2.32 35.31 -14.38
CA ARG A 96 -2.40 36.70 -14.80
C ARG A 96 -3.71 36.95 -15.57
N ARG A 97 -4.20 38.20 -15.48
CA ARG A 97 -5.37 38.64 -16.24
C ARG A 97 -5.11 38.54 -17.74
N PRO A 98 -6.15 38.42 -18.60
CA PRO A 98 -5.98 38.28 -20.05
C PRO A 98 -5.08 39.37 -20.67
N GLU A 99 -5.14 40.59 -20.16
CA GLU A 99 -4.35 41.74 -20.63
C GLU A 99 -2.89 41.61 -20.29
N GLU A 100 -2.53 40.85 -19.26
CA GLU A 100 -1.19 40.69 -18.70
C GLU A 100 -0.61 39.29 -18.82
N CYS A 101 -1.40 38.33 -19.33
CA CYS A 101 -1.01 36.88 -19.30
C CYS A 101 0.12 36.54 -20.28
N ILE A 102 0.35 37.39 -21.30
CA ILE A 102 1.49 37.27 -22.23
C ILE A 102 2.60 38.18 -21.74
N LEU A 103 3.52 37.60 -20.98
CA LEU A 103 4.62 38.35 -20.37
C LEU A 103 5.59 38.90 -21.44
N GLU A 104 5.84 40.21 -21.49
CA GLU A 104 6.92 40.80 -22.29
C GLU A 104 8.26 40.69 -21.55
N THR A 105 8.23 40.87 -20.23
CA THR A 105 9.39 40.72 -19.33
C THR A 105 9.02 39.86 -18.12
N ALA A 106 9.93 39.02 -17.66
CA ALA A 106 9.76 38.23 -16.45
C ALA A 106 11.12 38.20 -15.70
N TRP A 107 11.07 38.34 -14.39
CA TRP A 107 12.26 38.30 -13.52
C TRP A 107 13.43 39.15 -14.04
N GLY A 108 13.13 40.35 -14.60
CA GLY A 108 14.12 41.30 -15.08
C GLY A 108 14.73 40.98 -16.45
N LYS A 109 14.23 39.97 -17.17
CA LYS A 109 14.67 39.58 -18.52
C LYS A 109 13.53 39.68 -19.52
N ASN A 110 13.84 39.93 -20.78
CA ASN A 110 12.86 39.84 -21.86
C ASN A 110 12.47 38.39 -22.08
N VAL A 111 11.18 38.12 -22.22
CA VAL A 111 10.67 36.76 -22.50
C VAL A 111 10.87 36.43 -23.98
N TRP A 112 10.71 37.42 -24.85
CA TRP A 112 10.74 37.23 -26.29
C TRP A 112 11.92 37.97 -26.92
N LYS A 113 12.59 37.35 -27.90
CA LYS A 113 13.64 37.96 -28.75
C LYS A 113 13.11 39.15 -29.54
N LYS A 114 11.83 39.09 -29.90
CA LYS A 114 11.10 40.16 -30.58
C LYS A 114 9.66 40.11 -30.09
N LYS A 115 8.99 41.28 -30.08
CA LYS A 115 7.59 41.41 -29.73
C LYS A 115 6.72 40.44 -30.54
N LEU A 116 5.82 39.68 -29.87
CA LEU A 116 4.90 38.74 -30.52
C LEU A 116 3.93 39.48 -31.44
N THR A 117 3.63 38.87 -32.58
CA THR A 117 2.61 39.38 -33.49
C THR A 117 1.21 39.28 -32.89
N PRO A 118 0.24 40.13 -33.32
CA PRO A 118 -1.14 39.99 -32.85
C PRO A 118 -1.72 38.59 -33.06
N LYS A 119 -1.34 37.88 -34.13
CA LYS A 119 -1.72 36.52 -34.41
C LYS A 119 -1.15 35.52 -33.39
N ASP A 120 0.09 35.68 -32.96
CA ASP A 120 0.69 34.85 -31.92
C ASP A 120 -0.01 35.07 -30.59
N GLN A 121 -0.26 36.32 -30.23
CA GLN A 121 -0.96 36.68 -29.00
C GLN A 121 -2.39 36.14 -28.97
N GLN A 122 -3.14 36.28 -30.08
CA GLN A 122 -4.51 35.78 -30.16
C GLN A 122 -4.64 34.29 -29.88
N LYS A 123 -3.68 33.45 -30.38
CA LYS A 123 -3.68 32.01 -30.11
C LYS A 123 -3.48 31.72 -28.61
N SER A 124 -2.55 32.42 -27.96
CA SER A 124 -2.27 32.25 -26.52
C SER A 124 -3.47 32.74 -25.68
N LEU A 125 -4.06 33.88 -26.02
CA LEU A 125 -5.27 34.41 -25.37
C LEU A 125 -6.47 33.48 -25.52
N GLN A 126 -6.62 32.81 -26.68
CA GLN A 126 -7.68 31.83 -26.87
C GLN A 126 -7.53 30.62 -25.93
N LYS A 127 -6.32 30.10 -25.75
CA LYS A 127 -6.04 29.01 -24.81
C LYS A 127 -6.32 29.42 -23.37
N HIS A 128 -5.88 30.61 -22.97
CA HIS A 128 -6.17 31.20 -21.67
C HIS A 128 -7.69 31.28 -21.43
N ALA A 129 -8.43 31.86 -22.37
CA ALA A 129 -9.89 31.96 -22.29
C ALA A 129 -10.59 30.58 -22.27
N ASN A 130 -10.07 29.59 -23.00
CA ASN A 130 -10.59 28.23 -23.01
C ASN A 130 -10.49 27.57 -21.63
N TYR A 131 -9.37 27.73 -20.94
CA TYR A 131 -9.16 27.22 -19.58
C TYR A 131 -10.22 27.80 -18.62
N PHE A 132 -10.39 29.13 -18.61
CA PHE A 132 -11.36 29.79 -17.71
C PHE A 132 -12.82 29.47 -18.04
N LYS A 133 -13.18 29.22 -19.31
CA LYS A 133 -14.53 28.75 -19.69
C LYS A 133 -14.82 27.38 -19.06
N VAL A 134 -13.87 26.45 -19.10
CA VAL A 134 -14.03 25.11 -18.52
C VAL A 134 -14.04 25.19 -16.99
N THR A 135 -13.15 25.97 -16.39
CA THR A 135 -13.13 26.23 -14.94
C THR A 135 -14.46 26.80 -14.46
N HIS A 136 -15.00 27.78 -15.19
CA HIS A 136 -16.30 28.39 -14.88
C HIS A 136 -17.43 27.35 -14.90
N ALA A 137 -17.53 26.57 -15.97
CA ALA A 137 -18.56 25.53 -16.10
C ALA A 137 -18.45 24.48 -14.99
N LEU A 138 -17.20 24.04 -14.65
CA LEU A 138 -16.97 23.06 -13.59
C LEU A 138 -17.41 23.61 -12.23
N ILE A 139 -16.94 24.78 -11.83
CA ILE A 139 -17.25 25.36 -10.51
C ILE A 139 -18.74 25.69 -10.41
N SER A 140 -19.36 26.24 -11.45
CA SER A 140 -20.81 26.46 -11.50
C SER A 140 -21.58 25.17 -11.22
N LYS A 141 -21.17 24.06 -11.85
CA LYS A 141 -21.81 22.76 -11.65
C LYS A 141 -21.59 22.24 -10.21
N LEU A 142 -20.39 22.43 -9.64
CA LEU A 142 -20.13 22.01 -8.27
C LEU A 142 -20.91 22.83 -7.24
N GLU A 143 -21.04 24.15 -7.43
CA GLU A 143 -21.91 25.00 -6.58
C GLU A 143 -23.39 24.62 -6.72
N GLU A 144 -23.85 24.33 -7.94
CA GLU A 144 -25.22 23.84 -8.18
C GLU A 144 -25.51 22.54 -7.40
N LEU A 145 -24.63 21.57 -7.49
CA LEU A 145 -24.81 20.25 -6.87
C LEU A 145 -24.65 20.26 -5.35
N PHE A 146 -23.73 21.06 -4.83
CA PHE A 146 -23.29 20.96 -3.44
C PHE A 146 -23.51 22.22 -2.62
N GLY A 147 -24.00 23.30 -3.20
CA GLY A 147 -24.19 24.59 -2.54
C GLY A 147 -22.89 25.34 -2.24
N GLY A 148 -21.74 24.74 -2.44
CA GLY A 148 -20.42 25.30 -2.30
C GLY A 148 -19.34 24.26 -2.57
N CYS A 149 -18.15 24.71 -2.98
CA CYS A 149 -17.02 23.82 -3.22
C CYS A 149 -15.70 24.46 -2.78
N ILE A 150 -14.63 23.65 -2.74
CA ILE A 150 -13.28 24.09 -2.45
C ILE A 150 -12.34 23.71 -3.61
N VAL A 151 -11.49 24.64 -4.01
CA VAL A 151 -10.47 24.46 -5.04
C VAL A 151 -9.10 24.46 -4.38
N TYR A 152 -8.39 23.35 -4.47
CA TYR A 152 -6.98 23.25 -4.06
C TYR A 152 -6.12 23.62 -5.27
N ASP A 153 -5.65 24.85 -5.30
CA ASP A 153 -4.79 25.37 -6.36
C ASP A 153 -3.32 25.24 -5.96
N VAL A 154 -2.66 24.22 -6.55
CA VAL A 154 -1.32 23.79 -6.12
C VAL A 154 -0.26 24.39 -6.99
N HIS A 155 0.66 25.11 -6.36
CA HIS A 155 1.82 25.76 -6.94
C HIS A 155 3.10 25.31 -6.26
N SER A 156 4.23 25.72 -6.81
CA SER A 156 5.51 25.57 -6.16
C SER A 156 6.40 26.81 -6.32
N TYR A 157 7.40 26.93 -5.47
CA TYR A 157 8.29 28.08 -5.53
C TYR A 157 9.75 27.74 -5.23
N ASN A 158 10.64 28.49 -5.88
CA ASN A 158 12.08 28.41 -5.68
C ASN A 158 12.47 29.11 -4.38
N HIS A 159 13.15 28.38 -3.51
CA HIS A 159 13.45 28.86 -2.16
C HIS A 159 14.89 29.38 -2.01
N GLU A 160 15.81 28.98 -2.85
CA GLU A 160 17.21 29.40 -2.80
C GLU A 160 17.40 30.89 -3.11
N ARG A 161 16.39 31.56 -3.69
CA ARG A 161 16.40 33.02 -3.94
C ARG A 161 16.12 33.88 -2.72
N TRP A 162 15.79 33.26 -1.56
CA TRP A 162 15.41 33.95 -0.34
C TRP A 162 16.57 33.93 0.68
N ASP A 163 17.02 35.09 1.17
CA ASP A 163 18.07 35.20 2.17
C ASP A 163 17.61 34.84 3.61
N ARG A 164 16.46 34.22 3.75
CA ARG A 164 15.86 33.78 5.01
C ARG A 164 15.26 32.40 4.90
N LYS A 165 15.01 31.73 6.05
CA LYS A 165 14.17 30.54 6.07
C LYS A 165 12.75 30.88 5.62
N VAL A 166 12.24 30.13 4.67
CA VAL A 166 10.87 30.24 4.15
C VAL A 166 10.10 28.95 4.42
N PRO A 167 8.75 29.01 4.57
CA PRO A 167 7.93 27.87 4.94
C PRO A 167 7.96 26.78 3.86
N LEU A 168 7.71 25.52 4.27
CA LEU A 168 7.52 24.41 3.33
C LEU A 168 6.23 24.60 2.52
N PHE A 169 5.17 25.07 3.19
CA PHE A 169 3.89 25.41 2.57
C PHE A 169 3.49 26.84 2.90
N ASN A 170 3.18 27.62 1.87
CA ASN A 170 2.62 28.96 2.04
C ASN A 170 1.21 29.01 1.44
N ILE A 171 0.26 29.58 2.17
CA ILE A 171 -1.13 29.74 1.75
C ILE A 171 -1.39 31.23 1.55
N GLY A 172 -1.76 31.62 0.34
CA GLY A 172 -2.12 33.00 0.02
C GLY A 172 -3.60 33.26 0.29
N VAL A 173 -3.92 34.22 1.17
CA VAL A 173 -5.31 34.44 1.64
C VAL A 173 -5.78 35.89 1.57
N GLU A 174 -4.99 36.83 1.05
CA GLU A 174 -5.30 38.27 1.11
C GLU A 174 -6.66 38.64 0.49
N ARG A 175 -7.10 37.92 -0.54
CA ARG A 175 -8.37 38.15 -1.24
C ARG A 175 -9.52 37.26 -0.72
N LEU A 176 -9.32 36.45 0.30
CA LEU A 176 -10.31 35.50 0.77
C LEU A 176 -11.19 36.10 1.91
N ASP A 177 -12.44 35.66 1.95
CA ASP A 177 -13.36 36.00 3.06
C ASP A 177 -12.99 35.20 4.32
N MET A 178 -12.11 35.80 5.14
CA MET A 178 -11.62 35.20 6.39
C MET A 178 -12.73 35.04 7.45
N LYS A 179 -13.81 35.83 7.37
CA LYS A 179 -14.95 35.66 8.32
C LYS A 179 -15.71 34.36 8.01
N ARG A 180 -15.86 34.04 6.73
CA ARG A 180 -16.57 32.86 6.27
C ARG A 180 -15.69 31.60 6.28
N PHE A 181 -14.47 31.69 5.75
CA PHE A 181 -13.63 30.55 5.49
C PHE A 181 -12.42 30.39 6.41
N GLY A 182 -12.21 31.31 7.35
CA GLY A 182 -11.04 31.33 8.21
C GLY A 182 -10.76 30.01 8.95
N SER A 183 -11.82 29.34 9.43
CA SER A 183 -11.69 28.03 10.09
C SER A 183 -11.23 26.92 9.15
N VAL A 184 -11.67 26.95 7.89
CA VAL A 184 -11.25 25.98 6.86
C VAL A 184 -9.80 26.21 6.45
N ILE A 185 -9.40 27.49 6.32
CA ILE A 185 -8.03 27.89 5.98
C ILE A 185 -7.07 27.45 7.10
N GLU A 186 -7.43 27.69 8.36
CA GLU A 186 -6.61 27.28 9.51
C GLU A 186 -6.54 25.76 9.64
N HIS A 187 -7.64 25.06 9.39
CA HIS A 187 -7.64 23.60 9.31
C HIS A 187 -6.70 23.11 8.20
N TRP A 188 -6.69 23.77 7.02
CA TRP A 188 -5.77 23.43 5.94
C TRP A 188 -4.31 23.64 6.33
N ARG A 189 -3.98 24.79 6.91
CA ARG A 189 -2.64 25.09 7.43
C ARG A 189 -2.17 24.03 8.43
N SER A 190 -3.04 23.67 9.38
CA SER A 190 -2.76 22.65 10.39
C SER A 190 -2.55 21.25 9.77
N GLU A 191 -3.36 20.88 8.79
CA GLU A 191 -3.18 19.61 8.04
C GLU A 191 -1.83 19.57 7.32
N LEU A 192 -1.43 20.65 6.65
CA LEU A 192 -0.13 20.74 5.98
C LEU A 192 1.04 20.61 6.96
N GLU A 193 0.95 21.17 8.18
CA GLU A 193 1.99 21.03 9.21
C GLU A 193 2.20 19.57 9.67
N THR A 194 1.22 18.70 9.49
CA THR A 194 1.36 17.28 9.83
C THR A 194 2.15 16.47 8.80
N ILE A 195 2.46 17.04 7.63
CA ILE A 195 3.24 16.37 6.58
C ILE A 195 4.69 16.21 7.07
N LYS A 196 5.22 14.99 6.94
CA LYS A 196 6.59 14.65 7.35
C LYS A 196 7.39 14.22 6.14
N LEU A 197 8.43 14.97 5.83
CA LEU A 197 9.41 14.64 4.80
C LEU A 197 10.76 14.33 5.45
N GLU A 198 11.47 13.38 4.90
CA GLU A 198 12.75 12.95 5.47
C GLU A 198 13.79 14.09 5.42
N ASN A 199 14.35 14.43 6.58
CA ASN A 199 15.36 15.51 6.75
C ASN A 199 14.90 16.91 6.33
N ILE A 200 13.59 17.17 6.22
CA ILE A 200 13.03 18.47 5.86
C ILE A 200 12.15 18.97 7.00
N GLU A 201 12.49 20.14 7.52
CA GLU A 201 11.68 20.84 8.52
C GLU A 201 10.38 21.35 7.85
N ASN A 202 9.22 21.04 8.44
CA ASN A 202 7.94 21.52 7.95
C ASN A 202 7.43 22.67 8.80
N VAL A 203 7.29 23.83 8.15
CA VAL A 203 6.57 25.00 8.65
C VAL A 203 5.53 25.39 7.60
N SER A 204 4.28 25.53 7.99
CA SER A 204 3.19 26.02 7.12
C SER A 204 2.77 27.41 7.56
N ALA A 205 2.79 28.37 6.64
CA ALA A 205 2.51 29.77 6.91
C ALA A 205 1.41 30.33 6.00
N VAL A 206 0.81 31.41 6.46
CA VAL A 206 -0.18 32.17 5.71
C VAL A 206 0.44 33.54 5.35
N ASN A 207 0.40 33.90 4.06
CA ASN A 207 0.91 35.20 3.56
C ASN A 207 2.37 35.49 3.94
N ASP A 208 3.27 34.51 3.97
CA ASP A 208 4.69 34.71 4.29
C ASP A 208 5.50 35.10 3.05
N VAL A 209 5.37 34.30 1.98
CA VAL A 209 6.11 34.48 0.71
C VAL A 209 5.18 35.00 -0.39
N PHE A 210 4.00 34.39 -0.49
CA PHE A 210 2.96 34.75 -1.45
C PHE A 210 1.65 35.04 -0.75
N TYR A 211 0.92 36.06 -1.23
CA TYR A 211 -0.24 36.63 -0.56
C TYR A 211 -1.58 36.20 -1.16
N GLY A 212 -1.60 35.42 -2.25
CA GLY A 212 -2.83 35.02 -2.91
C GLY A 212 -3.40 36.12 -3.81
N ARG A 213 -2.55 36.72 -4.64
CA ARG A 213 -2.91 37.80 -5.58
C ARG A 213 -3.01 37.34 -7.03
N GLY A 214 -2.94 36.02 -7.27
CA GLY A 214 -3.00 35.45 -8.60
C GLY A 214 -4.39 35.51 -9.23
N TYR A 215 -4.44 35.58 -10.55
CA TYR A 215 -5.69 35.73 -11.29
C TYR A 215 -6.60 34.50 -11.19
N ASN A 216 -6.05 33.29 -11.11
CA ASN A 216 -6.89 32.09 -10.93
C ASN A 216 -7.73 32.18 -9.64
N LEU A 217 -7.13 32.57 -8.52
CA LEU A 217 -7.83 32.81 -7.26
C LEU A 217 -8.81 33.99 -7.39
N GLU A 218 -8.36 35.10 -7.97
CA GLU A 218 -9.19 36.29 -8.20
C GLU A 218 -10.44 35.97 -9.01
N TYR A 219 -10.26 35.34 -10.18
CA TYR A 219 -11.36 34.98 -11.08
C TYR A 219 -12.42 34.12 -10.39
N ILE A 220 -11.96 33.07 -9.65
CA ILE A 220 -12.90 32.17 -8.98
C ILE A 220 -13.60 32.89 -7.83
N SER A 221 -12.89 33.63 -6.99
CA SER A 221 -13.46 34.34 -5.84
C SER A 221 -14.45 35.45 -6.26
N ASP A 222 -14.22 36.09 -7.40
CA ASP A 222 -15.10 37.16 -7.89
C ASP A 222 -16.39 36.60 -8.48
N ASN A 223 -16.33 35.45 -9.17
CA ASN A 223 -17.47 34.84 -9.85
C ASN A 223 -18.28 33.88 -8.96
N PHE A 224 -17.68 33.28 -7.94
CA PHE A 224 -18.25 32.21 -7.13
C PHE A 224 -18.17 32.51 -5.62
N LYS A 225 -19.28 32.93 -5.03
CA LYS A 225 -19.30 33.36 -3.62
C LYS A 225 -19.28 32.22 -2.63
N ASN A 226 -19.68 31.01 -3.04
CA ASN A 226 -19.70 29.82 -2.19
C ASN A 226 -18.48 28.91 -2.37
N THR A 227 -17.52 29.34 -3.17
CA THR A 227 -16.30 28.59 -3.47
C THR A 227 -15.10 29.20 -2.76
N LEU A 228 -14.36 28.36 -2.04
CA LEU A 228 -13.07 28.71 -1.42
C LEU A 228 -11.93 28.25 -2.35
N VAL A 229 -10.99 29.12 -2.66
CA VAL A 229 -9.75 28.73 -3.35
C VAL A 229 -8.59 28.76 -2.40
N LEU A 230 -7.88 27.64 -2.27
CA LEU A 230 -6.67 27.52 -1.46
C LEU A 230 -5.44 27.50 -2.37
N ALA A 231 -4.93 28.70 -2.72
CA ALA A 231 -3.66 28.83 -3.41
C ALA A 231 -2.53 28.42 -2.46
N THR A 232 -1.95 27.25 -2.72
CA THR A 232 -0.95 26.61 -1.87
C THR A 232 0.37 26.49 -2.61
N GLU A 233 1.38 27.20 -2.13
CA GLU A 233 2.73 27.23 -2.68
C GLU A 233 3.62 26.25 -1.93
N ILE A 234 4.14 25.26 -2.63
CA ILE A 234 5.04 24.23 -2.09
C ILE A 234 6.49 24.63 -2.40
N LYS A 235 7.30 24.72 -1.35
CA LYS A 235 8.74 24.91 -1.50
C LYS A 235 9.36 23.77 -2.32
N LYS A 236 10.15 24.07 -3.36
CA LYS A 236 10.77 23.07 -4.26
C LYS A 236 11.85 22.23 -3.56
N VAL A 237 11.50 21.54 -2.49
CA VAL A 237 12.37 20.58 -1.77
C VAL A 237 12.41 19.21 -2.43
N TYR A 238 11.59 19.00 -3.44
CA TYR A 238 11.40 17.72 -4.14
C TYR A 238 12.26 17.59 -5.41
N CYS A 239 13.02 18.61 -5.72
CA CYS A 239 14.02 18.62 -6.79
C CYS A 239 15.22 19.49 -6.42
N ASN A 240 16.31 19.33 -7.15
CA ASN A 240 17.46 20.24 -7.06
C ASN A 240 17.19 21.45 -7.97
N GLU A 241 17.02 22.64 -7.38
CA GLU A 241 16.74 23.87 -8.14
C GLU A 241 17.85 24.24 -9.14
N LEU A 242 19.11 23.82 -8.88
CA LEU A 242 20.27 24.18 -9.73
C LEU A 242 20.47 23.20 -10.90
N THR A 243 20.07 21.95 -10.77
CA THR A 243 20.31 20.92 -11.79
C THR A 243 19.04 20.42 -12.46
N GLY A 244 17.88 20.63 -11.85
CA GLY A 244 16.60 20.11 -12.30
C GLY A 244 16.39 18.63 -11.97
N ASP A 245 17.26 18.00 -11.16
CA ASP A 245 17.14 16.61 -10.80
C ASP A 245 16.02 16.40 -9.75
N ASP A 246 15.09 15.54 -10.06
CA ASP A 246 13.99 15.17 -9.14
C ASP A 246 14.48 14.32 -7.98
N TYR A 247 13.82 14.46 -6.82
CA TYR A 247 13.94 13.57 -5.67
C TYR A 247 12.71 12.65 -5.55
N PRO A 248 12.68 11.49 -6.22
CA PRO A 248 11.49 10.66 -6.38
C PRO A 248 10.84 10.23 -5.07
N ASN A 249 11.65 9.99 -4.02
CA ASN A 249 11.13 9.61 -2.70
C ASN A 249 10.36 10.76 -2.04
N ILE A 250 10.80 12.00 -2.22
CA ILE A 250 10.12 13.18 -1.67
C ILE A 250 8.84 13.45 -2.45
N ILE A 251 8.90 13.38 -3.80
CA ILE A 251 7.70 13.47 -4.66
C ILE A 251 6.65 12.45 -4.24
N LYS A 252 7.05 11.20 -4.10
CA LYS A 252 6.16 10.11 -3.67
C LYS A 252 5.54 10.36 -2.30
N SER A 253 6.35 10.85 -1.35
CA SER A 253 5.88 11.19 0.00
C SER A 253 4.88 12.36 -0.02
N LEU A 254 5.14 13.40 -0.81
CA LEU A 254 4.22 14.52 -1.01
C LEU A 254 2.89 14.06 -1.63
N GLN A 255 2.93 13.26 -2.69
CA GLN A 255 1.73 12.71 -3.33
C GLN A 255 0.84 11.96 -2.33
N GLN A 256 1.44 11.07 -1.52
CA GLN A 256 0.69 10.28 -0.53
C GLN A 256 0.10 11.15 0.58
N GLN A 257 0.90 12.05 1.12
CA GLN A 257 0.49 12.85 2.26
C GLN A 257 -0.50 13.95 1.86
N LEU A 258 -0.28 14.64 0.72
CA LEU A 258 -1.21 15.63 0.21
C LEU A 258 -2.59 15.02 -0.10
N LYS A 259 -2.66 13.80 -0.70
CA LYS A 259 -3.93 13.09 -0.88
C LYS A 259 -4.71 13.03 0.42
N ILE A 260 -4.07 12.61 1.52
CA ILE A 260 -4.73 12.47 2.83
C ILE A 260 -5.16 13.84 3.37
N ARG A 261 -4.31 14.88 3.25
CA ARG A 261 -4.59 16.21 3.79
C ARG A 261 -5.72 16.90 3.04
N ILE A 262 -5.72 16.80 1.71
CA ILE A 262 -6.82 17.29 0.87
C ILE A 262 -8.14 16.64 1.30
N LEU A 263 -8.18 15.31 1.46
CA LEU A 263 -9.39 14.60 1.90
C LEU A 263 -9.85 15.02 3.30
N ASN A 264 -8.92 15.23 4.23
CA ASN A 264 -9.24 15.70 5.58
C ASN A 264 -9.88 17.09 5.54
N ASN A 265 -9.26 18.01 4.82
CA ASN A 265 -9.74 19.39 4.72
C ASN A 265 -11.02 19.50 3.89
N ALA A 266 -11.14 18.75 2.77
CA ALA A 266 -12.35 18.69 1.98
C ALA A 266 -13.54 18.12 2.79
N ASN A 267 -13.29 17.11 3.64
CA ASN A 267 -14.30 16.61 4.56
C ASN A 267 -14.72 17.68 5.57
N PHE A 268 -13.77 18.39 6.17
CA PHE A 268 -14.05 19.50 7.11
C PHE A 268 -14.86 20.62 6.43
N PHE A 269 -14.44 21.05 5.22
CA PHE A 269 -15.19 22.02 4.43
C PHE A 269 -16.61 21.54 4.16
N SER A 270 -16.76 20.30 3.68
CA SER A 270 -18.05 19.75 3.28
C SER A 270 -19.07 19.71 4.42
N GLN A 271 -18.62 19.39 5.64
CA GLN A 271 -19.50 19.38 6.81
C GLN A 271 -20.03 20.76 7.18
N ASN A 272 -19.26 21.82 6.93
CA ASN A 272 -19.56 23.18 7.37
C ASN A 272 -20.10 24.09 6.28
N ASN A 273 -19.70 23.90 5.01
CA ASN A 273 -19.89 24.85 3.92
C ASN A 273 -20.58 24.27 2.68
N SER A 274 -21.09 23.02 2.73
CA SER A 274 -21.79 22.42 1.59
C SER A 274 -23.01 21.61 2.02
N ASN A 275 -23.81 21.17 1.05
CA ASN A 275 -24.94 20.27 1.25
C ASN A 275 -24.51 18.79 1.36
N TRP A 276 -23.22 18.50 1.19
CA TRP A 276 -22.63 17.17 1.28
C TRP A 276 -22.38 16.81 2.74
N LYS A 277 -23.24 15.98 3.35
CA LYS A 277 -23.18 15.62 4.77
C LYS A 277 -22.81 14.14 4.98
N HIS A 278 -21.62 13.75 4.59
CA HIS A 278 -21.10 12.38 4.79
C HIS A 278 -19.92 12.36 5.74
N ASN A 279 -19.92 11.42 6.69
CA ASN A 279 -18.84 11.29 7.69
C ASN A 279 -17.64 10.48 7.21
N LEU A 280 -17.75 9.75 6.10
CA LEU A 280 -16.67 8.89 5.59
C LEU A 280 -15.86 9.62 4.53
N LYS A 281 -14.58 9.87 4.83
CA LYS A 281 -13.62 10.51 3.90
C LYS A 281 -13.45 9.76 2.57
N SER A 282 -13.57 8.43 2.59
CA SER A 282 -13.54 7.61 1.38
C SER A 282 -14.67 7.89 0.38
N LYS A 283 -15.75 8.53 0.84
CA LYS A 283 -16.83 9.03 -0.05
C LYS A 283 -16.41 10.26 -0.86
N LEU A 284 -15.32 10.92 -0.49
CA LEU A 284 -14.69 12.01 -1.24
C LEU A 284 -13.67 11.49 -2.27
N LEU A 285 -13.60 10.19 -2.52
CA LEU A 285 -12.84 9.57 -3.60
C LEU A 285 -13.78 8.90 -4.59
N ASP A 286 -13.34 8.77 -5.82
CA ASP A 286 -14.12 8.12 -6.87
C ASP A 286 -14.19 6.58 -6.67
N LYS A 287 -15.20 5.98 -7.31
CA LYS A 287 -15.39 4.53 -7.38
C LYS A 287 -14.86 3.94 -8.69
N THR A 288 -14.23 4.75 -9.50
CA THR A 288 -13.81 4.35 -10.84
C THR A 288 -12.58 3.44 -10.77
N MET A 289 -12.70 2.25 -11.34
CA MET A 289 -11.55 1.37 -11.55
C MET A 289 -10.82 1.81 -12.82
N GLU A 290 -9.66 2.45 -12.67
CA GLU A 290 -8.83 2.88 -13.80
C GLU A 290 -8.43 1.67 -14.68
N SER A 291 -8.47 1.88 -16.00
CA SER A 291 -8.04 0.85 -16.96
C SER A 291 -6.55 0.47 -16.82
N SER A 292 -5.73 1.42 -16.37
CA SER A 292 -4.31 1.22 -16.04
C SER A 292 -4.12 0.17 -14.94
N ILE A 293 -4.93 0.22 -13.87
CA ILE A 293 -4.91 -0.75 -12.77
C ILE A 293 -5.21 -2.15 -13.31
N LEU A 294 -6.31 -2.31 -14.07
CA LEU A 294 -6.71 -3.61 -14.62
C LEU A 294 -5.67 -4.19 -15.58
N LYS A 295 -5.01 -3.34 -16.36
CA LYS A 295 -3.96 -3.75 -17.29
C LYS A 295 -2.72 -4.24 -16.54
N VAL A 296 -2.21 -3.45 -15.60
CA VAL A 296 -1.05 -3.80 -14.78
C VAL A 296 -1.32 -5.07 -13.97
N ASP A 297 -2.50 -5.19 -13.35
CA ASP A 297 -2.90 -6.38 -12.58
C ASP A 297 -2.88 -7.65 -13.42
N LYS A 298 -3.49 -7.60 -14.61
CA LYS A 298 -3.54 -8.74 -15.53
C LYS A 298 -2.14 -9.16 -16.01
N GLU A 299 -1.31 -8.19 -16.42
CA GLU A 299 0.05 -8.44 -16.88
C GLU A 299 0.92 -9.04 -15.76
N LEU A 300 0.87 -8.45 -14.56
CA LEU A 300 1.56 -8.93 -13.37
C LEU A 300 1.15 -10.37 -13.03
N TYR A 301 -0.15 -10.66 -13.01
CA TYR A 301 -0.66 -12.00 -12.74
C TYR A 301 -0.17 -13.03 -13.74
N GLN A 302 -0.17 -12.73 -15.04
CA GLN A 302 0.31 -13.65 -16.06
C GLN A 302 1.80 -14.01 -15.88
N LEU A 303 2.61 -13.06 -15.43
CA LEU A 303 4.03 -13.29 -15.15
C LEU A 303 4.27 -14.15 -13.90
N LEU A 304 3.42 -14.05 -12.90
CA LEU A 304 3.70 -14.55 -11.55
C LEU A 304 2.81 -15.69 -11.06
N LYS A 305 1.71 -16.04 -11.74
CA LYS A 305 0.73 -17.06 -11.30
C LYS A 305 1.32 -18.45 -11.01
N ASN A 306 2.47 -18.77 -11.59
CA ASN A 306 3.17 -20.04 -11.40
C ASN A 306 4.41 -19.93 -10.51
N PHE A 307 4.62 -18.78 -9.85
CA PHE A 307 5.77 -18.57 -8.99
C PHE A 307 5.49 -19.10 -7.57
N GLU A 308 6.17 -20.17 -7.19
CA GLU A 308 6.01 -20.83 -5.89
C GLU A 308 7.35 -20.90 -5.13
N LEU A 309 7.59 -19.94 -4.21
CA LEU A 309 8.84 -19.88 -3.44
C LEU A 309 9.10 -21.15 -2.63
N LEU A 310 8.11 -21.62 -1.87
CA LEU A 310 8.29 -22.74 -0.93
C LEU A 310 8.51 -24.08 -1.63
N ALA A 311 8.03 -24.27 -2.86
CA ALA A 311 8.24 -25.51 -3.62
C ALA A 311 9.74 -25.74 -3.92
N PHE A 312 10.54 -24.67 -4.01
CA PHE A 312 11.97 -24.76 -4.27
C PHE A 312 12.83 -24.73 -2.99
N VAL A 313 12.38 -24.03 -1.96
CA VAL A 313 13.15 -23.89 -0.70
C VAL A 313 13.01 -25.10 0.22
N ASN A 314 11.99 -25.95 0.02
CA ASN A 314 11.84 -27.18 0.80
C ASN A 314 12.79 -28.25 0.31
N PRO A 315 13.61 -28.87 1.20
CA PRO A 315 14.52 -29.95 0.82
C PRO A 315 13.74 -31.21 0.44
N ASN A 316 14.18 -31.87 -0.65
CA ASN A 316 13.56 -33.10 -1.14
C ASN A 316 14.12 -34.37 -0.47
N ASN A 317 15.20 -34.29 0.31
CA ASN A 317 15.86 -35.37 1.03
C ASN A 317 15.72 -35.25 2.57
N ASN A 318 14.74 -34.49 3.07
CA ASN A 318 14.62 -34.21 4.51
C ASN A 318 14.55 -35.47 5.40
N ILE A 319 13.79 -36.49 4.94
CA ILE A 319 13.64 -37.77 5.72
C ILE A 319 14.98 -38.51 5.81
N GLN A 320 15.74 -38.57 4.72
CA GLN A 320 17.06 -39.20 4.70
C GLN A 320 18.05 -38.47 5.61
N GLU A 321 18.09 -37.15 5.53
CA GLU A 321 18.97 -36.33 6.36
C GLU A 321 18.61 -36.40 7.84
N LYS A 322 17.32 -36.45 8.20
CA LYS A 322 16.86 -36.69 9.57
C LYS A 322 17.36 -38.02 10.12
N LYS A 323 17.20 -39.12 9.35
CA LYS A 323 17.70 -40.44 9.74
C LYS A 323 19.20 -40.44 9.90
N ARG A 324 19.95 -39.80 8.98
CA ARG A 324 21.42 -39.70 9.06
C ARG A 324 21.86 -38.93 10.31
N PHE A 325 21.24 -37.80 10.59
CA PHE A 325 21.52 -36.94 11.72
C PHE A 325 21.38 -37.68 13.04
N PHE A 326 20.28 -38.40 13.24
CA PHE A 326 20.07 -39.19 14.47
C PHE A 326 21.00 -40.40 14.56
N LYS A 327 21.27 -41.07 13.44
CA LYS A 327 22.25 -42.19 13.43
C LYS A 327 23.62 -41.74 13.85
N ASN A 328 24.06 -40.55 13.49
CA ASN A 328 25.35 -39.94 13.84
C ASN A 328 25.26 -39.11 15.14
N GLN A 329 24.24 -39.35 15.99
CA GLN A 329 24.07 -38.71 17.29
C GLN A 329 24.16 -37.17 17.25
N GLY A 330 23.71 -36.56 16.13
CA GLY A 330 23.70 -35.11 15.97
C GLY A 330 25.06 -34.44 15.72
N SER A 331 26.12 -35.23 15.43
CA SER A 331 27.48 -34.74 15.26
C SER A 331 27.81 -34.16 13.87
N GLU A 332 26.95 -34.42 12.86
CA GLU A 332 27.16 -33.96 11.49
C GLU A 332 26.04 -33.08 11.00
N LEU A 333 26.38 -32.00 10.33
CA LEU A 333 25.40 -31.09 9.69
C LEU A 333 24.56 -31.80 8.60
N PRO A 334 23.26 -31.58 8.54
CA PRO A 334 22.42 -32.07 7.44
C PRO A 334 22.86 -31.50 6.08
N LYS A 335 22.86 -32.32 5.03
CA LYS A 335 23.19 -31.93 3.64
C LYS A 335 21.91 -31.91 2.82
N PHE A 336 21.17 -30.80 2.88
CA PHE A 336 19.90 -30.67 2.18
C PHE A 336 20.07 -30.56 0.66
N LYS A 337 19.16 -31.20 -0.09
CA LYS A 337 19.08 -31.15 -1.55
C LYS A 337 17.76 -30.51 -1.98
N TYR A 338 17.79 -29.74 -3.05
CA TYR A 338 16.65 -28.94 -3.53
C TYR A 338 16.31 -29.28 -4.98
N ASN A 339 15.09 -28.99 -5.36
CA ASN A 339 14.66 -29.10 -6.75
C ASN A 339 15.33 -28.02 -7.60
N PRO A 340 15.67 -28.30 -8.88
CA PRO A 340 16.26 -27.31 -9.75
C PRO A 340 15.27 -26.17 -10.04
N ILE A 341 15.76 -24.95 -10.03
CA ILE A 341 14.97 -23.74 -10.31
C ILE A 341 14.74 -23.69 -11.84
N ARG A 342 13.46 -23.67 -12.25
CA ARG A 342 13.05 -23.65 -13.66
C ARG A 342 12.72 -22.26 -14.19
N ILE A 343 13.06 -21.21 -13.43
CA ILE A 343 12.78 -19.81 -13.76
C ILE A 343 14.08 -19.15 -14.20
N ASN A 344 14.06 -18.40 -15.31
CA ASN A 344 15.14 -17.50 -15.65
C ASN A 344 14.99 -16.19 -14.85
N PRO A 345 15.85 -15.94 -13.82
CA PRO A 345 15.71 -14.80 -12.93
C PRO A 345 15.85 -13.44 -13.65
N PHE A 346 16.79 -13.37 -14.58
CA PHE A 346 17.05 -12.14 -15.34
C PHE A 346 15.88 -11.76 -16.23
N GLU A 347 15.38 -12.71 -17.02
CA GLU A 347 14.26 -12.50 -17.93
C GLU A 347 12.98 -12.12 -17.18
N LEU A 348 12.69 -12.79 -16.04
CA LEU A 348 11.51 -12.49 -15.26
C LEU A 348 11.60 -11.07 -14.65
N LYS A 349 12.75 -10.68 -14.09
CA LYS A 349 12.96 -9.32 -13.57
C LYS A 349 12.81 -8.27 -14.68
N GLN A 350 13.38 -8.51 -15.87
CA GLN A 350 13.25 -7.61 -17.01
C GLN A 350 11.79 -7.43 -17.44
N LYS A 351 10.98 -8.50 -17.42
CA LYS A 351 9.55 -8.41 -17.74
C LYS A 351 8.80 -7.62 -16.68
N LEU A 352 9.11 -7.84 -15.40
CA LEU A 352 8.50 -7.10 -14.30
C LEU A 352 8.83 -5.60 -14.33
N SER A 353 10.07 -5.23 -14.68
CA SER A 353 10.48 -3.82 -14.77
C SER A 353 9.83 -3.05 -15.93
N LYS A 354 9.26 -3.75 -16.92
CA LYS A 354 8.56 -3.14 -18.06
C LYS A 354 7.08 -2.85 -17.77
N LEU A 355 6.55 -3.29 -16.63
CA LEU A 355 5.17 -3.00 -16.25
C LEU A 355 5.01 -1.50 -15.99
N ARG A 356 4.03 -0.89 -16.64
CA ARG A 356 3.79 0.55 -16.60
C ARG A 356 2.96 0.94 -15.35
N VAL A 357 3.53 0.71 -14.17
CA VAL A 357 2.86 1.01 -12.90
C VAL A 357 2.64 2.51 -12.72
N GLN A 358 3.48 3.33 -13.33
CA GLN A 358 3.40 4.79 -13.31
C GLN A 358 2.12 5.33 -13.97
N ASP A 359 1.48 4.54 -14.86
CA ASP A 359 0.22 4.91 -15.50
C ASP A 359 -0.98 4.88 -14.52
N ILE A 360 -0.81 4.34 -13.31
CA ILE A 360 -1.84 4.34 -12.26
C ILE A 360 -1.82 5.72 -11.58
N SER A 361 -2.92 6.46 -11.71
CA SER A 361 -3.03 7.82 -11.16
C SER A 361 -3.14 7.81 -9.64
N ASP A 362 -3.86 6.85 -9.05
CA ASP A 362 -3.99 6.74 -7.60
C ASP A 362 -2.67 6.30 -6.95
N VAL A 363 -2.03 7.21 -6.23
CA VAL A 363 -0.71 7.00 -5.61
C VAL A 363 -0.69 5.85 -4.60
N SER A 364 -1.77 5.63 -3.86
CA SER A 364 -1.84 4.56 -2.85
C SER A 364 -1.88 3.18 -3.52
N ILE A 365 -2.67 3.05 -4.58
CA ILE A 365 -2.77 1.83 -5.38
C ILE A 365 -1.48 1.60 -6.17
N ARG A 366 -0.93 2.64 -6.80
CA ARG A 366 0.36 2.57 -7.49
C ARG A 366 1.46 2.03 -6.60
N ASN A 367 1.61 2.60 -5.41
CA ASN A 367 2.62 2.16 -4.43
C ASN A 367 2.42 0.71 -3.98
N MET A 368 1.18 0.25 -3.87
CA MET A 368 0.89 -1.15 -3.56
C MET A 368 1.40 -2.09 -4.67
N TYR A 369 1.17 -1.78 -5.95
CA TYR A 369 1.69 -2.56 -7.07
C TYR A 369 3.23 -2.51 -7.17
N GLU A 370 3.84 -1.34 -6.99
CA GLU A 370 5.31 -1.19 -6.94
C GLU A 370 5.91 -2.06 -5.84
N SER A 371 5.33 -2.03 -4.65
CA SER A 371 5.78 -2.84 -3.51
C SER A 371 5.68 -4.33 -3.80
N VAL A 372 4.62 -4.78 -4.49
CA VAL A 372 4.49 -6.17 -4.93
C VAL A 372 5.59 -6.53 -5.93
N ILE A 373 5.84 -5.73 -6.95
CA ILE A 373 6.90 -5.98 -7.94
C ILE A 373 8.27 -6.06 -7.26
N ASN A 374 8.58 -5.12 -6.36
CA ASN A 374 9.82 -5.11 -5.60
C ASN A 374 9.96 -6.36 -4.71
N SER A 375 8.87 -6.79 -4.07
CA SER A 375 8.86 -8.02 -3.28
C SER A 375 9.16 -9.26 -4.12
N TYR A 376 8.75 -9.28 -5.38
CA TYR A 376 9.08 -10.38 -6.29
C TYR A 376 10.53 -10.31 -6.78
N PHE A 377 11.12 -9.12 -6.94
CA PHE A 377 12.57 -9.01 -7.16
C PHE A 377 13.33 -9.65 -6.01
N ASP A 378 12.95 -9.38 -4.76
CA ASP A 378 13.57 -9.98 -3.59
C ASP A 378 13.37 -11.51 -3.52
N LYS A 379 12.17 -12.01 -3.82
CA LYS A 379 11.89 -13.46 -3.90
C LYS A 379 12.70 -14.15 -5.00
N ILE A 380 12.89 -13.52 -6.15
CA ILE A 380 13.70 -14.04 -7.26
C ILE A 380 15.18 -14.10 -6.84
N ASP A 381 15.70 -13.05 -6.18
CA ASP A 381 17.07 -13.04 -5.66
C ASP A 381 17.28 -14.11 -4.58
N LEU A 382 16.29 -14.27 -3.69
CA LEU A 382 16.30 -15.31 -2.68
C LEU A 382 16.41 -16.70 -3.31
N LEU A 383 15.55 -17.01 -4.29
CA LEU A 383 15.62 -18.29 -5.01
C LEU A 383 16.96 -18.47 -5.75
N SER A 384 17.43 -17.44 -6.43
CA SER A 384 18.69 -17.51 -7.21
C SER A 384 19.92 -17.77 -6.34
N SER A 385 19.83 -17.48 -5.05
CA SER A 385 20.88 -17.70 -4.06
C SER A 385 20.71 -18.98 -3.25
N LEU A 386 19.76 -19.85 -3.62
CA LEU A 386 19.47 -21.08 -2.88
C LEU A 386 20.72 -21.93 -2.69
N ASN A 387 20.96 -22.39 -1.44
CA ASN A 387 22.11 -23.19 -1.06
C ASN A 387 23.48 -22.49 -1.26
N THR A 388 23.49 -21.17 -1.20
CA THR A 388 24.72 -20.35 -1.19
C THR A 388 24.78 -19.48 0.06
N PRO A 389 25.95 -18.94 0.44
CA PRO A 389 26.09 -18.00 1.57
C PRO A 389 25.23 -16.73 1.43
N LYS A 390 24.83 -16.36 0.20
CA LYS A 390 23.98 -15.18 -0.04
C LYS A 390 22.50 -15.42 0.32
N PHE A 391 22.09 -16.66 0.54
CA PHE A 391 20.68 -16.98 0.79
C PHE A 391 20.16 -16.32 2.07
N LEU A 392 20.92 -16.38 3.16
CA LEU A 392 20.57 -15.72 4.43
C LEU A 392 20.41 -14.20 4.25
N TYR A 393 21.35 -13.56 3.54
CA TYR A 393 21.26 -12.13 3.24
C TYR A 393 19.95 -11.77 2.50
N ASN A 394 19.63 -12.52 1.44
CA ASN A 394 18.40 -12.31 0.68
C ASN A 394 17.14 -12.66 1.50
N SER A 395 17.22 -13.64 2.41
CA SER A 395 16.14 -13.95 3.36
C SER A 395 15.90 -12.81 4.34
N LEU A 396 16.96 -12.21 4.86
CA LEU A 396 16.89 -11.03 5.72
C LEU A 396 16.32 -9.81 4.99
N ARG A 397 16.68 -9.62 3.71
CA ARG A 397 16.16 -8.53 2.89
C ARG A 397 14.67 -8.65 2.65
N TYR A 398 14.14 -9.86 2.41
CA TYR A 398 12.73 -10.07 2.13
C TYR A 398 11.85 -10.24 3.38
N PHE A 399 12.26 -11.07 4.34
CA PHE A 399 11.47 -11.37 5.54
C PHE A 399 11.88 -10.55 6.77
N GLY A 400 13.09 -9.98 6.78
CA GLY A 400 13.66 -9.35 7.95
C GLY A 400 14.19 -10.33 8.98
N ARG A 401 14.43 -9.82 10.19
CA ARG A 401 14.85 -10.57 11.39
C ARG A 401 13.94 -10.20 12.57
N PRO A 402 13.89 -11.05 13.62
CA PRO A 402 13.16 -10.72 14.84
C PRO A 402 13.60 -9.38 15.43
N SER A 403 12.64 -8.54 15.80
CA SER A 403 12.90 -7.34 16.57
C SER A 403 13.21 -7.67 18.04
N LYS A 404 13.77 -6.71 18.79
CA LYS A 404 13.97 -6.86 20.24
C LYS A 404 12.66 -7.22 20.95
N ARG A 405 11.52 -6.66 20.49
CA ARG A 405 10.20 -6.97 21.04
C ARG A 405 9.76 -8.41 20.73
N ASP A 406 9.98 -8.89 19.51
CA ASP A 406 9.68 -10.29 19.16
C ASP A 406 10.47 -11.27 20.04
N ILE A 407 11.76 -11.01 20.27
CA ILE A 407 12.64 -11.82 21.12
C ILE A 407 12.15 -11.77 22.58
N GLN A 408 11.80 -10.60 23.10
CA GLN A 408 11.25 -10.46 24.46
C GLN A 408 9.93 -11.23 24.62
N ASN A 409 9.02 -11.14 23.65
CA ASN A 409 7.78 -11.91 23.67
C ASN A 409 8.04 -13.41 23.60
N ALA A 410 9.01 -13.85 22.81
CA ALA A 410 9.38 -15.26 22.73
C ALA A 410 9.92 -15.77 24.09
N HIS A 411 10.86 -15.05 24.71
CA HIS A 411 11.36 -15.40 26.05
C HIS A 411 10.25 -15.39 27.09
N TYR A 412 9.33 -14.43 27.03
CA TYR A 412 8.18 -14.40 27.92
C TYR A 412 7.40 -15.71 27.89
N PHE A 413 7.01 -16.20 26.68
CA PHE A 413 6.30 -17.47 26.56
C PHE A 413 7.12 -18.67 27.03
N LEU A 414 8.42 -18.71 26.78
CA LEU A 414 9.26 -19.83 27.19
C LEU A 414 9.38 -19.97 28.72
N HIS A 415 9.33 -18.86 29.45
CA HIS A 415 9.39 -18.84 30.91
C HIS A 415 8.06 -19.11 31.60
N LEU A 416 6.93 -19.07 30.87
CA LEU A 416 5.63 -19.36 31.46
C LEU A 416 5.48 -20.86 31.82
N PRO A 417 4.84 -21.19 32.95
CA PRO A 417 4.52 -22.55 33.28
C PRO A 417 3.46 -23.14 32.32
N GLU A 418 3.27 -24.45 32.34
CA GLU A 418 2.13 -25.07 31.69
C GLU A 418 0.83 -24.62 32.37
N VAL A 419 -0.22 -24.40 31.58
CA VAL A 419 -1.53 -23.97 32.10
C VAL A 419 -2.19 -25.17 32.79
N SER A 420 -2.59 -24.98 34.05
CA SER A 420 -3.31 -25.99 34.82
C SER A 420 -4.64 -26.33 34.15
N GLY A 421 -4.90 -27.63 33.94
CA GLY A 421 -6.11 -28.13 33.27
C GLY A 421 -5.92 -28.46 31.79
N GLU A 422 -4.77 -28.12 31.16
CA GLU A 422 -4.42 -28.73 29.89
C GLU A 422 -4.14 -30.21 30.07
N PRO A 423 -4.76 -31.10 29.26
CA PRO A 423 -4.61 -32.53 29.44
C PRO A 423 -3.18 -32.98 29.14
N LYS A 424 -2.46 -33.45 30.15
CA LYS A 424 -1.09 -33.97 30.00
C LYS A 424 -0.99 -35.15 29.03
N ARG A 425 -2.08 -35.92 28.88
CA ARG A 425 -2.25 -37.02 27.91
C ARG A 425 -3.67 -36.99 27.38
N SER A 426 -3.87 -36.38 26.22
CA SER A 426 -5.13 -36.55 25.47
C SER A 426 -5.09 -37.82 24.65
N PRO A 427 -6.22 -38.48 24.39
CA PRO A 427 -6.30 -39.59 23.45
C PRO A 427 -5.66 -39.22 22.12
N SER A 428 -4.77 -40.08 21.63
CA SER A 428 -4.16 -39.86 20.30
C SER A 428 -5.16 -40.30 19.24
N LEU A 429 -5.67 -39.30 18.49
CA LEU A 429 -6.57 -39.48 17.35
C LEU A 429 -5.74 -39.73 16.09
N GLY A 430 -6.28 -40.56 15.18
CA GLY A 430 -5.63 -40.84 13.91
C GLY A 430 -5.99 -39.84 12.82
N VAL A 431 -5.50 -40.13 11.63
CA VAL A 431 -5.72 -39.27 10.46
C VAL A 431 -7.18 -39.31 10.02
N ASP A 432 -7.88 -40.45 10.21
CA ASP A 432 -9.26 -40.61 9.75
C ASP A 432 -10.22 -39.69 10.52
N GLU A 433 -10.05 -39.57 11.84
CA GLU A 433 -10.81 -38.63 12.66
C GLU A 433 -10.52 -37.17 12.28
N ALA A 434 -9.26 -36.86 11.98
CA ALA A 434 -8.91 -35.53 11.51
C ALA A 434 -9.54 -35.20 10.15
N MET A 435 -9.57 -36.17 9.21
CA MET A 435 -10.22 -36.01 7.91
C MET A 435 -11.72 -35.76 8.03
N ILE A 436 -12.42 -36.41 9.01
CA ILE A 436 -13.85 -36.17 9.27
C ILE A 436 -14.06 -34.70 9.71
N SER A 437 -13.30 -34.20 10.69
CA SER A 437 -13.44 -32.83 11.18
C SER A 437 -13.11 -31.79 10.10
N PHE A 438 -12.13 -32.06 9.23
CA PHE A 438 -11.84 -31.19 8.08
C PHE A 438 -12.99 -31.21 7.06
N LYS A 439 -13.65 -32.35 6.84
CA LYS A 439 -14.83 -32.40 5.97
C LYS A 439 -15.97 -31.56 6.53
N GLU A 440 -16.26 -31.68 7.83
CA GLU A 440 -17.24 -30.83 8.53
C GLU A 440 -16.89 -29.33 8.40
N GLY A 441 -15.61 -28.98 8.56
CA GLY A 441 -15.12 -27.61 8.37
C GLY A 441 -15.30 -27.09 6.92
N LEU A 442 -15.10 -27.95 5.91
CA LEU A 442 -15.38 -27.58 4.51
C LEU A 442 -16.89 -27.38 4.27
N GLU A 443 -17.72 -28.27 4.80
CA GLU A 443 -19.18 -28.19 4.68
C GLU A 443 -19.74 -26.91 5.32
N MET A 444 -19.18 -26.48 6.47
CA MET A 444 -19.57 -25.24 7.15
C MET A 444 -19.45 -24.01 6.24
N TYR A 445 -18.40 -23.94 5.40
CA TYR A 445 -18.18 -22.83 4.46
C TYR A 445 -18.75 -23.10 3.06
N GLY A 446 -19.25 -24.31 2.78
CA GLY A 446 -19.68 -24.73 1.44
C GLY A 446 -18.49 -24.88 0.47
N PHE A 447 -17.31 -25.25 0.97
CA PHE A 447 -16.12 -25.42 0.14
C PHE A 447 -16.00 -26.84 -0.40
N GLU A 448 -15.72 -26.94 -1.70
CA GLU A 448 -15.39 -28.19 -2.35
C GLU A 448 -13.89 -28.40 -2.43
N SER A 449 -13.37 -29.41 -1.72
CA SER A 449 -11.95 -29.79 -1.78
C SER A 449 -11.82 -31.31 -1.58
N LYS A 450 -10.82 -31.89 -2.25
CA LYS A 450 -10.42 -33.27 -2.03
C LYS A 450 -9.62 -33.39 -0.74
N ILE A 451 -9.85 -34.46 0.00
CA ILE A 451 -9.08 -34.78 1.19
C ILE A 451 -8.40 -36.13 0.94
N GLU A 452 -7.07 -36.16 0.99
CA GLU A 452 -6.27 -37.32 0.62
C GLU A 452 -5.13 -37.59 1.62
N LYS A 453 -4.77 -38.85 1.84
CA LYS A 453 -3.55 -39.25 2.55
C LYS A 453 -2.35 -39.23 1.59
N SER A 454 -1.21 -38.67 2.01
CA SER A 454 -0.02 -38.63 1.18
C SER A 454 1.27 -38.73 1.99
N ASN A 455 2.13 -39.70 1.66
CA ASN A 455 3.46 -39.86 2.24
C ASN A 455 4.43 -38.77 1.87
N ARG A 456 4.05 -37.84 0.96
CA ARG A 456 4.86 -36.72 0.51
C ARG A 456 4.76 -35.50 1.46
N VAL A 457 3.82 -35.52 2.39
CA VAL A 457 3.58 -34.43 3.34
C VAL A 457 4.43 -34.66 4.60
N ILE A 458 5.33 -33.71 4.87
CA ILE A 458 6.18 -33.72 6.07
C ILE A 458 5.41 -33.16 7.27
N ALA A 459 4.60 -32.14 7.06
CA ALA A 459 3.69 -31.59 8.07
C ALA A 459 2.55 -32.59 8.37
N GLN A 460 1.81 -32.37 9.44
CA GLN A 460 0.64 -33.20 9.76
C GLN A 460 -0.46 -33.05 8.69
N VAL A 461 -0.68 -31.82 8.23
CA VAL A 461 -1.65 -31.44 7.19
C VAL A 461 -1.02 -30.40 6.26
N MET A 462 -1.42 -30.40 5.00
CA MET A 462 -1.01 -29.42 3.99
C MET A 462 -2.18 -29.11 3.07
N VAL A 463 -2.52 -27.84 2.90
CA VAL A 463 -3.54 -27.40 1.95
C VAL A 463 -2.87 -26.94 0.64
N LEU A 464 -3.30 -27.57 -0.46
CA LEU A 464 -2.89 -27.22 -1.82
C LEU A 464 -4.03 -26.43 -2.49
N ASN A 465 -4.08 -25.12 -2.25
CA ASN A 465 -5.15 -24.25 -2.70
C ASN A 465 -5.37 -24.31 -4.22
N ALA A 466 -4.29 -24.28 -5.02
CA ALA A 466 -4.38 -24.35 -6.48
C ALA A 466 -5.00 -25.66 -7.00
N LYS A 467 -4.89 -26.74 -6.22
CA LYS A 467 -5.46 -28.07 -6.57
C LYS A 467 -6.74 -28.39 -5.82
N LYS A 468 -7.23 -27.48 -4.99
CA LYS A 468 -8.36 -27.71 -4.08
C LYS A 468 -8.22 -29.04 -3.35
N THR A 469 -7.06 -29.31 -2.76
CA THR A 469 -6.75 -30.61 -2.13
C THR A 469 -6.09 -30.39 -0.77
N ILE A 470 -6.57 -31.10 0.23
CA ILE A 470 -6.00 -31.17 1.57
C ILE A 470 -5.30 -32.52 1.73
N LEU A 471 -4.01 -32.47 1.99
CA LEU A 471 -3.18 -33.66 2.14
C LEU A 471 -2.85 -33.90 3.61
N PHE A 472 -3.05 -35.14 4.06
CA PHE A 472 -2.72 -35.62 5.39
C PHE A 472 -1.51 -36.53 5.35
N ASN A 473 -0.60 -36.38 6.31
CA ASN A 473 0.46 -37.35 6.54
C ASN A 473 -0.17 -38.60 7.19
N PRO A 474 -0.08 -39.82 6.57
CA PRO A 474 -0.73 -41.00 7.05
C PRO A 474 -0.36 -41.46 8.46
N THR A 475 0.83 -41.07 8.94
CA THR A 475 1.37 -41.42 10.25
C THR A 475 1.13 -40.36 11.32
N ALA A 476 0.48 -39.25 10.96
CA ALA A 476 0.22 -38.14 11.89
C ALA A 476 -0.75 -38.57 12.99
N LYS A 477 -0.49 -38.08 14.19
CA LYS A 477 -1.33 -38.24 15.36
C LYS A 477 -1.72 -36.88 15.90
N PHE A 478 -2.92 -36.77 16.43
CA PHE A 478 -3.51 -35.51 16.85
C PHE A 478 -4.17 -35.65 18.22
N THR A 479 -4.32 -34.55 18.92
CA THR A 479 -5.33 -34.37 19.96
C THR A 479 -6.59 -33.74 19.35
N ARG A 480 -7.75 -33.80 20.00
CA ARG A 480 -8.98 -33.13 19.53
C ARG A 480 -8.78 -31.63 19.36
N GLY A 481 -8.18 -30.96 20.35
CA GLY A 481 -7.89 -29.53 20.26
C GLY A 481 -6.95 -29.16 19.09
N GLN A 482 -5.95 -30.03 18.80
CA GLN A 482 -5.08 -29.82 17.63
C GLN A 482 -5.83 -29.95 16.31
N ILE A 483 -6.79 -30.90 16.20
CA ILE A 483 -7.61 -31.02 14.99
C ILE A 483 -8.46 -29.77 14.81
N ASN A 484 -9.14 -29.31 15.85
CA ASN A 484 -10.01 -28.15 15.80
C ASN A 484 -9.18 -26.87 15.46
N ALA A 485 -8.02 -26.68 16.11
CA ALA A 485 -7.11 -25.58 15.80
C ALA A 485 -6.66 -25.61 14.33
N LEU A 486 -6.34 -26.80 13.78
CA LEU A 486 -5.93 -26.94 12.38
C LEU A 486 -7.07 -26.67 11.40
N VAL A 487 -8.31 -27.05 11.72
CA VAL A 487 -9.49 -26.72 10.90
C VAL A 487 -9.67 -25.20 10.81
N GLU A 488 -9.62 -24.49 11.94
CA GLU A 488 -9.71 -23.02 11.94
C GLU A 488 -8.53 -22.34 11.21
N HIS A 489 -7.33 -22.87 11.37
CA HIS A 489 -6.12 -22.38 10.71
C HIS A 489 -6.18 -22.55 9.17
N GLU A 490 -6.37 -23.79 8.72
CA GLU A 490 -6.21 -24.17 7.32
C GLU A 490 -7.47 -23.85 6.50
N ILE A 491 -8.67 -24.14 7.05
CA ILE A 491 -9.94 -23.85 6.36
C ILE A 491 -10.42 -22.46 6.73
N GLY A 492 -10.52 -22.17 8.03
CA GLY A 492 -11.08 -20.94 8.55
C GLY A 492 -10.32 -19.67 8.12
N VAL A 493 -9.01 -19.77 7.82
CA VAL A 493 -8.23 -18.63 7.36
C VAL A 493 -7.64 -18.84 5.96
N HIS A 494 -6.79 -19.86 5.75
CA HIS A 494 -6.06 -19.98 4.49
C HIS A 494 -6.96 -20.30 3.29
N MET A 495 -7.98 -21.16 3.46
CA MET A 495 -8.94 -21.40 2.39
C MET A 495 -9.93 -20.23 2.25
N VAL A 496 -10.43 -19.67 3.34
CA VAL A 496 -11.29 -18.48 3.33
C VAL A 496 -10.65 -17.34 2.54
N THR A 497 -9.40 -16.97 2.86
CA THR A 497 -8.69 -15.91 2.12
C THR A 497 -8.43 -16.27 0.66
N THR A 498 -8.17 -17.53 0.35
CA THR A 498 -8.04 -18.00 -1.04
C THR A 498 -9.35 -17.89 -1.80
N MET A 499 -10.47 -18.31 -1.21
CA MET A 499 -11.80 -18.25 -1.86
C MET A 499 -12.24 -16.79 -2.06
N ASN A 500 -12.00 -15.93 -1.07
CA ASN A 500 -12.25 -14.49 -1.19
C ASN A 500 -11.40 -13.86 -2.30
N SER A 501 -10.12 -14.22 -2.40
CA SER A 501 -9.25 -13.69 -3.44
C SER A 501 -9.70 -14.07 -4.85
N ASN A 502 -10.26 -15.27 -5.02
CA ASN A 502 -10.80 -15.73 -6.30
C ASN A 502 -12.05 -14.95 -6.75
N ALA A 503 -12.77 -14.35 -5.80
CA ALA A 503 -13.94 -13.51 -6.08
C ALA A 503 -13.57 -12.06 -6.42
N GLN A 504 -12.33 -11.64 -6.18
CA GLN A 504 -11.89 -10.27 -6.47
C GLN A 504 -11.65 -10.05 -7.97
N LYS A 505 -11.92 -8.82 -8.43
CA LYS A 505 -11.58 -8.38 -9.80
C LYS A 505 -10.07 -8.27 -10.01
N LEU A 506 -9.33 -7.97 -8.95
CA LEU A 506 -7.88 -7.80 -8.96
C LEU A 506 -7.18 -9.09 -8.53
N HIS A 507 -6.40 -9.66 -9.42
CA HIS A 507 -5.62 -10.89 -9.18
C HIS A 507 -4.46 -10.69 -8.22
N LEU A 508 -4.11 -9.44 -7.89
CA LEU A 508 -3.10 -9.08 -6.92
C LEU A 508 -3.29 -9.80 -5.60
N PHE A 509 -4.53 -9.96 -5.14
CA PHE A 509 -4.89 -10.65 -3.90
C PHE A 509 -4.67 -12.16 -3.95
N ASN A 510 -4.62 -12.75 -5.15
CA ASN A 510 -4.22 -14.15 -5.36
C ASN A 510 -2.70 -14.33 -5.29
N LEU A 511 -1.96 -13.39 -5.90
CA LEU A 511 -0.49 -13.39 -5.89
C LEU A 511 0.06 -13.17 -4.48
N GLY A 512 -0.59 -12.33 -3.71
CA GLY A 512 -0.24 -11.94 -2.36
C GLY A 512 0.62 -10.68 -2.29
N LEU A 513 0.28 -9.83 -1.33
CA LEU A 513 1.01 -8.61 -1.01
C LEU A 513 2.36 -8.93 -0.34
N PRO A 514 3.30 -7.97 -0.28
CA PRO A 514 4.60 -8.19 0.37
C PRO A 514 4.48 -8.71 1.79
N VAL A 515 5.29 -9.70 2.14
CA VAL A 515 5.34 -10.31 3.48
C VAL A 515 3.95 -10.73 4.02
N ASN A 516 3.01 -11.10 3.12
CA ASN A 516 1.66 -11.56 3.51
C ASN A 516 1.68 -12.73 4.51
N THR A 517 2.76 -13.48 4.58
CA THR A 517 2.95 -14.56 5.56
C THR A 517 2.69 -14.08 6.99
N MET A 518 3.20 -12.89 7.38
CA MET A 518 2.99 -12.36 8.72
C MET A 518 1.48 -12.21 9.03
N THR A 519 0.74 -11.66 8.10
CA THR A 519 -0.71 -11.44 8.24
C THR A 519 -1.49 -12.73 8.22
N GLN A 520 -1.23 -13.59 7.23
CA GLN A 520 -1.95 -14.85 7.05
C GLN A 520 -1.76 -15.80 8.22
N GLU A 521 -0.53 -15.96 8.70
CA GLU A 521 -0.24 -16.83 9.85
C GLU A 521 -0.71 -16.16 11.16
N GLY A 522 -0.64 -14.84 11.26
CA GLY A 522 -1.18 -14.10 12.41
C GLY A 522 -2.70 -14.27 12.55
N LEU A 523 -3.44 -14.12 11.46
CA LEU A 523 -4.89 -14.38 11.40
C LEU A 523 -5.21 -15.84 11.78
N ALA A 524 -4.44 -16.79 11.25
CA ALA A 524 -4.65 -18.22 11.50
C ALA A 524 -4.42 -18.59 12.98
N ILE A 525 -3.38 -18.02 13.62
CA ILE A 525 -3.13 -18.25 15.05
C ILE A 525 -4.18 -17.54 15.90
N LEU A 526 -4.66 -16.36 15.49
CA LEU A 526 -5.79 -15.70 16.15
C LEU A 526 -7.05 -16.57 16.07
N ALA A 527 -7.32 -17.23 14.94
CA ALA A 527 -8.43 -18.17 14.80
C ALA A 527 -8.29 -19.39 15.73
N GLU A 528 -7.06 -19.95 15.85
CA GLU A 528 -6.78 -21.01 16.86
C GLU A 528 -7.10 -20.52 18.29
N TYR A 529 -6.81 -19.26 18.61
CA TYR A 529 -7.08 -18.65 19.92
C TYR A 529 -8.57 -18.42 20.14
N LEU A 530 -9.24 -17.76 19.23
CA LEU A 530 -10.65 -17.39 19.36
C LEU A 530 -11.61 -18.62 19.29
N SER A 531 -11.15 -19.73 18.72
CA SER A 531 -11.85 -21.02 18.77
C SER A 531 -11.60 -21.81 20.07
N GLY A 532 -10.87 -21.24 21.04
CA GLY A 532 -10.54 -21.88 22.31
C GLY A 532 -9.58 -23.08 22.22
N ASN A 533 -8.90 -23.24 21.08
CA ASN A 533 -8.06 -24.43 20.81
C ASN A 533 -6.54 -24.15 20.86
N ILE A 534 -6.11 -22.93 21.19
CA ILE A 534 -4.69 -22.64 21.38
C ILE A 534 -4.17 -23.31 22.65
N SER A 535 -2.91 -23.75 22.64
CA SER A 535 -2.27 -24.35 23.80
C SER A 535 -0.94 -23.67 24.13
N MET A 536 -0.49 -23.75 25.40
CA MET A 536 0.82 -23.24 25.79
C MET A 536 1.95 -23.93 25.01
N LYS A 537 1.83 -25.23 24.76
CA LYS A 537 2.77 -25.98 23.91
C LYS A 537 2.88 -25.37 22.50
N ARG A 538 1.75 -24.92 21.92
CA ARG A 538 1.72 -24.25 20.61
C ARG A 538 2.44 -22.91 20.65
N LEU A 539 2.15 -22.06 21.65
CA LEU A 539 2.79 -20.77 21.82
C LEU A 539 4.32 -20.89 22.06
N LYS A 540 4.73 -21.83 22.90
CA LYS A 540 6.16 -22.12 23.12
C LYS A 540 6.85 -22.59 21.83
N LYS A 541 6.18 -23.42 21.00
CA LYS A 541 6.72 -23.84 19.69
C LYS A 541 6.92 -22.67 18.73
N LEU A 542 6.04 -21.66 18.76
CA LEU A 542 6.21 -20.43 18.00
C LEU A 542 7.36 -19.57 18.55
N ALA A 543 7.48 -19.49 19.86
CA ALA A 543 8.56 -18.77 20.54
C ALA A 543 9.95 -19.38 20.22
N TYR A 544 10.07 -20.70 20.23
CA TYR A 544 11.31 -21.38 19.82
C TYR A 544 11.74 -21.00 18.39
N ARG A 545 10.79 -20.86 17.45
CA ARG A 545 11.11 -20.43 16.08
C ARG A 545 11.73 -19.03 16.05
N VAL A 546 11.23 -18.11 16.88
CA VAL A 546 11.78 -16.74 16.97
C VAL A 546 13.21 -16.79 17.48
N ILE A 547 13.45 -17.51 18.60
CA ILE A 547 14.78 -17.60 19.21
C ILE A 547 15.79 -18.28 18.28
N VAL A 548 15.41 -19.40 17.63
CA VAL A 548 16.31 -20.11 16.70
C VAL A 548 16.62 -19.25 15.47
N VAL A 549 15.68 -18.45 14.96
CA VAL A 549 15.97 -17.49 13.90
C VAL A 549 16.96 -16.42 14.36
N ASP A 550 16.82 -15.90 15.60
CA ASP A 550 17.75 -14.92 16.13
C ASP A 550 19.16 -15.51 16.38
N MET A 551 19.23 -16.74 16.92
CA MET A 551 20.50 -17.50 17.08
C MET A 551 21.20 -17.68 15.72
N MET A 552 20.50 -18.14 14.70
CA MET A 552 21.03 -18.29 13.34
C MET A 552 21.53 -16.96 12.78
N CYS A 553 20.76 -15.88 12.94
CA CYS A 553 21.17 -14.53 12.52
C CYS A 553 22.40 -14.00 13.28
N SER A 554 22.65 -14.54 14.47
CA SER A 554 23.79 -14.22 15.31
C SER A 554 25.00 -15.15 15.09
N GLY A 555 24.87 -16.10 14.14
CA GLY A 555 25.98 -16.97 13.73
C GLY A 555 25.95 -18.39 14.26
N ALA A 556 24.94 -18.77 15.06
CA ALA A 556 24.80 -20.14 15.54
C ALA A 556 24.51 -21.12 14.37
N ASP A 557 25.12 -22.29 14.45
CA ASP A 557 24.93 -23.35 13.46
C ASP A 557 23.73 -24.25 13.79
N PHE A 558 23.47 -25.22 12.89
CA PHE A 558 22.35 -26.16 13.01
C PHE A 558 22.43 -26.99 14.30
N ILE A 559 23.64 -27.44 14.66
CA ILE A 559 23.86 -28.32 15.82
C ILE A 559 23.70 -27.54 17.13
N GLU A 560 24.24 -26.32 17.19
CA GLU A 560 24.07 -25.41 18.32
C GLU A 560 22.61 -25.10 18.61
N CYS A 561 21.85 -24.76 17.53
CA CYS A 561 20.41 -24.52 17.64
C CYS A 561 19.62 -25.77 18.04
N TYR A 562 19.99 -26.94 17.52
CA TYR A 562 19.40 -28.21 17.92
C TYR A 562 19.64 -28.55 19.39
N ASN A 563 20.89 -28.40 19.84
CA ASN A 563 21.25 -28.66 21.22
C ASN A 563 20.58 -27.70 22.20
N PHE A 564 20.45 -26.42 21.84
CA PHE A 564 19.66 -25.44 22.61
C PHE A 564 18.21 -25.90 22.81
N LEU A 565 17.57 -26.45 21.78
CA LEU A 565 16.21 -26.92 21.91
C LEU A 565 16.07 -28.18 22.73
N VAL A 566 16.98 -29.15 22.55
CA VAL A 566 16.89 -30.46 23.21
C VAL A 566 17.44 -30.42 24.63
N ASN A 567 18.67 -29.87 24.81
CA ASN A 567 19.41 -29.95 26.09
C ASN A 567 18.97 -28.85 27.07
N ASP A 568 18.80 -27.59 26.56
CA ASP A 568 18.49 -26.46 27.44
C ASP A 568 16.99 -26.30 27.66
N ASN A 569 16.17 -26.72 26.67
CA ASN A 569 14.74 -26.53 26.70
C ASN A 569 13.89 -27.82 26.71
N ASN A 570 14.52 -28.98 26.79
CA ASN A 570 13.87 -30.30 26.86
C ASN A 570 12.80 -30.54 25.75
N LEU A 571 13.02 -29.98 24.55
CA LEU A 571 12.14 -30.22 23.42
C LEU A 571 12.40 -31.64 22.88
N ASP A 572 11.32 -32.28 22.41
CA ASP A 572 11.43 -33.59 21.74
C ASP A 572 12.37 -33.48 20.54
N GLN A 573 13.25 -34.51 20.38
CA GLN A 573 14.28 -34.53 19.34
C GLN A 573 13.73 -34.37 17.93
N ASP A 574 12.58 -34.97 17.63
CA ASP A 574 11.92 -34.87 16.33
C ASP A 574 11.34 -33.48 16.08
N ASP A 575 10.74 -32.87 17.10
CA ASP A 575 10.25 -31.49 17.07
C ASP A 575 11.41 -30.50 16.93
N ALA A 576 12.51 -30.68 17.67
CA ALA A 576 13.71 -29.85 17.58
C ALA A 576 14.34 -29.90 16.19
N PHE A 577 14.56 -31.10 15.62
CA PHE A 577 15.05 -31.26 14.26
C PHE A 577 14.14 -30.58 13.23
N SER A 578 12.83 -30.70 13.38
CA SER A 578 11.84 -30.06 12.49
C SER A 578 11.91 -28.53 12.56
N VAL A 579 12.04 -27.94 13.76
CA VAL A 579 12.17 -26.48 13.94
C VAL A 579 13.46 -25.99 13.29
N VAL A 580 14.59 -26.61 13.58
CA VAL A 580 15.89 -26.16 13.05
C VAL A 580 15.96 -26.34 11.52
N THR A 581 15.46 -27.46 11.00
CA THR A 581 15.40 -27.69 9.55
C THR A 581 14.62 -26.59 8.82
N ARG A 582 13.48 -26.16 9.36
CA ARG A 582 12.66 -25.07 8.76
C ARG A 582 13.42 -23.75 8.66
N ILE A 583 14.33 -23.52 9.59
CA ILE A 583 15.09 -22.27 9.69
C ILE A 583 16.39 -22.34 8.88
N PHE A 584 17.07 -23.47 8.87
CA PHE A 584 18.34 -23.63 8.15
C PHE A 584 18.20 -24.07 6.68
N ARG A 585 16.99 -24.46 6.22
CA ARG A 585 16.78 -24.78 4.80
C ARG A 585 17.19 -23.63 3.89
N GLY A 586 17.70 -23.97 2.73
CA GLY A 586 18.14 -23.00 1.71
C GLY A 586 19.48 -22.31 2.03
N GLY A 587 19.96 -22.38 3.27
CA GLY A 587 21.14 -21.66 3.76
C GLY A 587 20.81 -20.56 4.79
N GLY A 588 19.60 -20.61 5.40
CA GLY A 588 19.14 -19.69 6.43
C GLY A 588 17.85 -18.94 6.02
N PHE A 589 16.69 -19.48 6.43
CA PHE A 589 15.38 -18.99 6.03
C PHE A 589 14.64 -18.34 7.21
N THR A 590 14.68 -17.02 7.27
CA THR A 590 14.20 -16.25 8.44
C THR A 590 12.68 -16.19 8.60
N LYS A 591 11.89 -16.68 7.65
CA LYS A 591 10.42 -16.61 7.58
C LYS A 591 9.70 -16.96 8.88
N ASP A 592 10.22 -17.94 9.66
CA ASP A 592 9.44 -18.61 10.70
C ASP A 592 9.20 -17.75 11.97
N TYR A 593 9.94 -16.64 12.19
CA TYR A 593 9.62 -15.70 13.27
C TYR A 593 8.33 -14.91 13.03
N LEU A 594 7.94 -14.76 11.76
CA LEU A 594 6.76 -13.99 11.36
C LEU A 594 5.46 -14.55 11.93
N TYR A 595 5.43 -15.81 12.33
CA TYR A 595 4.25 -16.47 12.92
C TYR A 595 3.87 -15.82 14.24
N LEU A 596 4.79 -15.75 15.19
CA LEU A 596 4.53 -15.12 16.49
C LEU A 596 4.39 -13.60 16.36
N SER A 597 5.25 -12.96 15.58
CA SER A 597 5.19 -11.52 15.32
C SER A 597 3.86 -11.11 14.69
N GLY A 598 3.37 -11.89 13.72
CA GLY A 598 2.07 -11.68 13.08
C GLY A 598 0.91 -11.85 14.06
N PHE A 599 0.95 -12.92 14.86
CA PHE A 599 -0.09 -13.16 15.87
C PHE A 599 -0.20 -12.00 16.85
N VAL A 600 0.92 -11.51 17.40
CA VAL A 600 0.91 -10.37 18.34
C VAL A 600 0.29 -9.13 17.69
N LYS A 601 0.63 -8.81 16.45
CA LYS A 601 0.09 -7.64 15.75
C LYS A 601 -1.41 -7.77 15.46
N ILE A 602 -1.86 -8.93 14.97
CA ILE A 602 -3.26 -9.17 14.67
C ILE A 602 -4.10 -9.21 15.95
N LEU A 603 -3.58 -9.82 17.03
CA LEU A 603 -4.24 -9.82 18.33
C LEU A 603 -4.44 -8.39 18.85
N ARG A 604 -3.43 -7.52 18.74
CA ARG A 604 -3.57 -6.11 19.13
C ARG A 604 -4.63 -5.36 18.30
N MET A 605 -4.74 -5.67 17.00
CA MET A 605 -5.83 -5.13 16.18
C MET A 605 -7.20 -5.59 16.70
N TRP A 606 -7.32 -6.88 17.00
CA TRP A 606 -8.55 -7.47 17.56
C TRP A 606 -8.91 -6.85 18.93
N GLU A 607 -7.96 -6.76 19.84
CA GLU A 607 -8.17 -6.16 21.19
C GLU A 607 -8.54 -4.66 21.12
N ASN A 608 -8.17 -3.95 20.07
CA ASN A 608 -8.51 -2.55 19.84
C ASN A 608 -9.72 -2.37 18.92
N ASP A 609 -10.56 -3.38 18.75
CA ASP A 609 -11.77 -3.37 17.90
C ASP A 609 -11.52 -2.88 16.45
N GLN A 610 -10.32 -3.11 15.92
CA GLN A 610 -10.02 -2.76 14.53
C GLN A 610 -10.63 -3.79 13.59
N ASP A 611 -11.20 -3.29 12.49
CA ASP A 611 -11.79 -4.14 11.47
C ASP A 611 -10.76 -5.05 10.79
N LEU A 612 -10.90 -6.36 10.92
CA LEU A 612 -10.06 -7.36 10.27
C LEU A 612 -10.59 -7.81 8.90
N GLU A 613 -11.80 -7.44 8.50
CA GLU A 613 -12.39 -7.85 7.21
C GLU A 613 -11.48 -7.50 6.00
N PRO A 614 -10.84 -6.31 5.93
CA PRO A 614 -9.93 -6.00 4.84
C PRO A 614 -8.77 -6.98 4.68
N LEU A 615 -8.36 -7.64 5.77
CA LEU A 615 -7.29 -8.63 5.74
C LEU A 615 -7.75 -9.99 5.20
N LEU A 616 -9.06 -10.24 5.14
CA LEU A 616 -9.65 -11.48 4.65
C LEU A 616 -9.97 -11.47 3.15
N VAL A 617 -9.84 -10.35 2.43
CA VAL A 617 -10.16 -10.28 0.99
C VAL A 617 -9.22 -11.10 0.11
N GLY A 618 -8.09 -11.56 0.65
CA GLY A 618 -7.12 -12.40 -0.04
C GLY A 618 -5.81 -12.55 0.73
N LYS A 619 -4.71 -12.79 0.02
CA LYS A 619 -3.37 -12.86 0.60
C LYS A 619 -2.82 -11.46 0.87
N THR A 620 -3.39 -10.80 1.84
CA THR A 620 -3.13 -9.40 2.19
C THR A 620 -1.95 -9.22 3.15
N SER A 621 -1.54 -7.98 3.37
CA SER A 621 -0.53 -7.60 4.35
C SER A 621 -1.05 -6.45 5.22
N LEU A 622 -0.69 -6.47 6.50
CA LEU A 622 -1.02 -5.44 7.50
C LEU A 622 -0.65 -4.04 7.04
N GLU A 623 0.46 -3.90 6.34
CA GLU A 623 0.96 -2.64 5.81
C GLU A 623 -0.05 -1.94 4.90
N PHE A 624 -0.85 -2.72 4.16
CA PHE A 624 -1.83 -2.21 3.20
C PHE A 624 -3.26 -2.22 3.72
N HIS A 625 -3.48 -2.46 5.02
CA HIS A 625 -4.82 -2.51 5.61
C HIS A 625 -5.66 -1.25 5.28
N SER A 626 -5.09 -0.06 5.47
CA SER A 626 -5.78 1.21 5.21
C SER A 626 -6.11 1.41 3.71
N VAL A 627 -5.20 1.01 2.82
CA VAL A 627 -5.41 1.11 1.37
C VAL A 627 -6.50 0.14 0.92
N ILE A 628 -6.48 -1.09 1.43
CA ILE A 628 -7.51 -2.10 1.13
C ILE A 628 -8.88 -1.64 1.66
N SER A 629 -8.93 -1.10 2.88
CA SER A 629 -10.16 -0.54 3.46
C SER A 629 -10.72 0.61 2.60
N GLU A 630 -9.86 1.52 2.13
CA GLU A 630 -10.24 2.57 1.18
C GLU A 630 -10.81 1.97 -0.11
N MET A 631 -10.13 0.97 -0.70
CA MET A 631 -10.58 0.32 -1.94
C MET A 631 -11.92 -0.41 -1.77
N ILE A 632 -12.19 -1.00 -0.60
CA ILE A 632 -13.50 -1.59 -0.28
C ILE A 632 -14.58 -0.51 -0.22
N HIS A 633 -14.34 0.60 0.46
CA HIS A 633 -15.29 1.71 0.54
C HIS A 633 -15.57 2.35 -0.82
N ARG A 634 -14.59 2.33 -1.73
CA ARG A 634 -14.72 2.79 -3.12
C ARG A 634 -15.33 1.72 -4.04
N GLU A 635 -15.72 0.56 -3.53
CA GLU A 635 -16.28 -0.56 -4.31
C GLU A 635 -15.34 -1.11 -5.40
N MET A 636 -14.04 -0.79 -5.30
CA MET A 636 -12.98 -1.31 -6.18
C MET A 636 -12.59 -2.75 -5.79
N VAL A 637 -12.73 -3.08 -4.51
CA VAL A 637 -12.52 -4.40 -3.91
C VAL A 637 -13.81 -4.83 -3.23
N GLN A 638 -14.24 -6.06 -3.45
CA GLN A 638 -15.40 -6.62 -2.77
C GLN A 638 -15.05 -6.92 -1.31
N LYS A 639 -16.00 -6.66 -0.41
CA LYS A 639 -15.92 -7.18 0.96
C LYS A 639 -15.73 -8.70 0.93
N PRO A 640 -15.08 -9.29 1.96
CA PRO A 640 -14.92 -10.73 2.01
C PRO A 640 -16.30 -11.41 2.02
N ILE A 641 -16.51 -12.36 1.11
CA ILE A 641 -17.73 -13.18 1.04
C ILE A 641 -17.73 -14.14 2.22
N TYR A 642 -16.58 -14.72 2.51
CA TYR A 642 -16.37 -15.66 3.61
C TYR A 642 -15.58 -14.96 4.72
N VAL A 643 -16.04 -15.12 5.95
CA VAL A 643 -15.38 -14.60 7.16
C VAL A 643 -15.13 -15.77 8.09
N THR A 644 -13.95 -15.81 8.69
CA THR A 644 -13.53 -16.83 9.66
C THR A 644 -14.58 -16.99 10.76
N ASN A 645 -15.04 -18.23 11.00
CA ASN A 645 -16.12 -18.49 11.94
C ASN A 645 -15.77 -18.03 13.37
N SER A 646 -14.57 -18.32 13.85
CA SER A 646 -14.12 -17.92 15.17
C SER A 646 -13.97 -16.41 15.35
N PHE A 647 -13.90 -15.61 14.27
CA PHE A 647 -13.94 -14.15 14.36
C PHE A 647 -15.36 -13.62 14.55
N LYS A 648 -16.36 -14.31 13.99
CA LYS A 648 -17.77 -13.95 14.20
C LYS A 648 -18.32 -14.47 15.52
N ASN A 649 -17.93 -15.69 15.89
CA ASN A 649 -18.44 -16.43 17.03
C ASN A 649 -17.25 -16.94 17.86
N PRO A 650 -16.58 -16.09 18.65
CA PRO A 650 -15.48 -16.53 19.49
C PRO A 650 -15.97 -17.56 20.51
N GLU A 651 -15.37 -18.73 20.53
CA GLU A 651 -15.63 -19.75 21.54
C GLU A 651 -14.65 -19.59 22.70
N LEU A 652 -15.20 -19.25 23.85
CA LEU A 652 -14.40 -19.00 25.04
C LEU A 652 -14.04 -20.33 25.71
N ASN A 653 -12.76 -20.61 25.87
CA ASN A 653 -12.26 -21.79 26.56
C ASN A 653 -12.42 -21.63 28.09
N LYS A 654 -12.52 -22.74 28.85
CA LYS A 654 -12.48 -22.75 30.32
C LYS A 654 -11.25 -22.04 30.91
N ASN A 655 -10.16 -21.92 30.15
CA ASN A 655 -8.91 -21.26 30.51
C ASN A 655 -8.78 -19.86 29.86
N GLU A 656 -9.84 -19.28 29.31
CA GLU A 656 -9.79 -18.03 28.57
C GLU A 656 -9.18 -16.88 29.38
N GLU A 657 -9.62 -16.70 30.62
CA GLU A 657 -9.11 -15.64 31.49
C GLU A 657 -7.59 -15.78 31.70
N ILE A 658 -7.09 -17.03 31.81
CA ILE A 658 -5.68 -17.31 31.94
C ILE A 658 -4.95 -16.95 30.65
N TYR A 659 -5.46 -17.34 29.47
CA TYR A 659 -4.86 -17.00 28.20
C TYR A 659 -4.94 -15.50 27.93
N LYS A 660 -6.05 -14.85 28.23
CA LYS A 660 -6.21 -13.39 28.12
C LYS A 660 -5.17 -12.68 29.00
N TYR A 661 -4.98 -13.11 30.24
CA TYR A 661 -3.95 -12.58 31.14
C TYR A 661 -2.55 -12.84 30.57
N ILE A 662 -2.24 -14.04 30.11
CA ILE A 662 -0.95 -14.39 29.49
C ILE A 662 -0.69 -13.48 28.27
N LEU A 663 -1.65 -13.33 27.36
CA LEU A 663 -1.48 -12.57 26.15
C LEU A 663 -1.37 -11.06 26.41
N SER A 664 -2.00 -10.56 27.49
CA SER A 664 -1.85 -9.15 27.91
C SER A 664 -0.43 -8.81 28.37
N GLY A 665 0.36 -9.78 28.82
CA GLY A 665 1.76 -9.59 29.22
C GLY A 665 2.74 -9.43 28.06
N MET A 666 2.31 -9.63 26.81
CA MET A 666 3.13 -9.37 25.62
C MET A 666 3.37 -7.88 25.41
N LYS A 667 4.56 -7.54 24.91
CA LYS A 667 4.96 -6.18 24.58
C LYS A 667 4.58 -5.76 23.18
#